data_8c1d5a1bd613700af7e2bad1a343e102
#
_entry.id   8c1d5a1bd613700af7e2bad1a343e102
#
_cell.length_a   1.000
_cell.length_b   1.000
_cell.length_c   1.000
_cell.angle_alpha   90.00
_cell.angle_beta   90.00
_cell.angle_gamma   90.00
#
_symmetry.space_group_name_H-M   'P 1'
#
loop_
_entity.id
_entity.type
_entity.pdbx_description
1 polymer ?
#
loop_
_entity_poly.entity_id
_entity_poly.type
_entity_poly.pdbx_seq_one_letter_code
_entity_poly.pdbx_strand_id
1 'polypeptide(L)'
;MTEYLAHSAKFDYPAQTYASHINGVYNRATHYAVEADRHAFHKDSLTFIVQQSSLLHDLGKLDDENQIILHNPQNTQKHLPINHVDAGSAALKENNKMYSALVVYSHHRGLPDMASECLKNENMFRDEHPLTRKHTDSMLKTLIQRHQTLFSLYDDKKERFYGGDQGIFFRMALSCIADADHTDTAAAYGQVPEHEELPQLRAEERLAALDQYVSKLGDHNERSHLRQEMYSACRDAKINSKFSTCDSPVGSGKTTAVMAHLLQQALRRNARHIFVVLPYTSIIQQSVDVYRKALVLPGENPEEIVAELHSRADFQDYDTRYLTSLWRAPIIVTTAVAFFETIASNRPAVLRKLHELPGSVIFIDEAHNALPLKLLPLAWKWMNVLSEEWNCYWVLASGSLVRYWKLNRLTESQINMTHPTVSELVQSELRSRLMKYEQNRIRFCWRSKPIGRKELVEWIHQFPGPRLLILNTVQNAAVIANDLCHKYGRNCVEHISTALTPEDRSATIERVKQRLQNSCDTDWTLVATSCVEAGVDFSFQTGFREMASLLSLLQAAGRINRHGIDSNASMWSFEFQDDSMLNNNPQLAASVEVLRNYFMRNIEISPELSTQSMNDEIVRDDSCLKVVRHLLKQEDAMQFETIENEFHVIDSNTVSVIVDASLADDVICGQGNWKLLQKKSVSIWREKIKRWNIKNITGDIYQWTLQYDKFLGYMRGVLELL
;
A
#
# COMPACT_ATOMS: atom_id res chain seq x y z
N MET A 1 -22.37 -32.68 33.18
CA MET A 1 -21.05 -32.04 33.01
C MET A 1 -21.34 -30.61 32.57
N THR A 2 -20.81 -29.62 33.25
CA THR A 2 -20.89 -28.21 32.82
C THR A 2 -20.18 -28.09 31.51
N GLU A 3 -20.81 -27.57 30.48
CA GLU A 3 -20.24 -27.36 29.15
C GLU A 3 -19.19 -26.24 29.20
N TYR A 4 -17.99 -26.46 28.72
CA TYR A 4 -16.93 -25.43 28.67
C TYR A 4 -17.24 -24.40 27.62
N LEU A 5 -17.07 -23.11 27.94
CA LEU A 5 -17.30 -21.97 27.06
C LEU A 5 -15.98 -21.41 26.50
N ALA A 6 -16.02 -20.97 25.25
CA ALA A 6 -14.97 -20.15 24.64
C ALA A 6 -15.31 -18.65 24.71
N HIS A 7 -16.58 -18.31 24.52
CA HIS A 7 -17.08 -16.95 24.58
C HIS A 7 -18.37 -16.83 25.36
N SER A 8 -18.51 -15.79 26.17
CA SER A 8 -19.73 -15.48 26.93
C SER A 8 -20.86 -15.10 25.98
N ALA A 9 -22.12 -15.26 26.45
CA ALA A 9 -23.27 -14.72 25.75
C ALA A 9 -23.17 -13.19 25.62
N LYS A 10 -23.61 -12.66 24.48
CA LYS A 10 -23.54 -11.24 24.20
C LYS A 10 -24.79 -10.77 23.48
N PHE A 11 -25.48 -9.78 24.07
CA PHE A 11 -26.79 -9.32 23.57
C PHE A 11 -27.77 -10.51 23.41
N ASP A 12 -28.33 -10.69 22.23
CA ASP A 12 -29.30 -11.76 21.90
C ASP A 12 -28.64 -13.08 21.45
N TYR A 13 -27.28 -13.13 21.41
CA TYR A 13 -26.55 -14.31 20.98
C TYR A 13 -26.13 -15.18 22.17
N PRO A 14 -26.31 -16.52 22.08
CA PRO A 14 -25.92 -17.44 23.13
C PRO A 14 -24.38 -17.48 23.28
N ALA A 15 -23.92 -17.98 24.42
CA ALA A 15 -22.52 -18.28 24.64
C ALA A 15 -22.05 -19.34 23.64
N GLN A 16 -20.84 -19.19 23.17
CA GLN A 16 -20.19 -20.17 22.28
C GLN A 16 -19.43 -21.19 23.12
N THR A 17 -19.69 -22.49 22.86
CA THR A 17 -18.97 -23.55 23.57
C THR A 17 -17.51 -23.64 23.08
N TYR A 18 -16.63 -24.09 23.96
CA TYR A 18 -15.22 -24.35 23.60
C TYR A 18 -15.10 -25.33 22.43
N ALA A 19 -15.88 -26.42 22.43
CA ALA A 19 -15.85 -27.42 21.36
C ALA A 19 -16.29 -26.84 20.01
N SER A 20 -17.36 -26.03 20.00
CA SER A 20 -17.84 -25.36 18.77
C SER A 20 -16.77 -24.40 18.22
N HIS A 21 -16.19 -23.56 19.07
CA HIS A 21 -15.16 -22.60 18.67
C HIS A 21 -13.91 -23.28 18.12
N ILE A 22 -13.34 -24.25 18.83
CA ILE A 22 -12.14 -24.96 18.37
C ILE A 22 -12.39 -25.65 17.01
N ASN A 23 -13.56 -26.31 16.83
CA ASN A 23 -13.92 -26.93 15.55
C ASN A 23 -14.07 -25.88 14.43
N GLY A 24 -14.73 -24.75 14.72
CA GLY A 24 -14.92 -23.67 13.77
C GLY A 24 -13.59 -23.08 13.31
N VAL A 25 -12.69 -22.74 14.25
CA VAL A 25 -11.35 -22.23 13.96
C VAL A 25 -10.50 -23.26 13.23
N TYR A 26 -10.49 -24.53 13.67
CA TYR A 26 -9.75 -25.61 13.02
C TYR A 26 -10.16 -25.78 11.56
N ASN A 27 -11.45 -25.86 11.28
CA ASN A 27 -11.95 -26.07 9.92
C ASN A 27 -11.64 -24.88 9.01
N ARG A 28 -11.86 -23.63 9.47
CA ARG A 28 -11.57 -22.42 8.71
C ARG A 28 -10.06 -22.26 8.47
N ALA A 29 -9.26 -22.37 9.52
CA ALA A 29 -7.80 -22.23 9.42
C ALA A 29 -7.18 -23.32 8.53
N THR A 30 -7.65 -24.57 8.65
CA THR A 30 -7.23 -25.67 7.77
C THR A 30 -7.60 -25.37 6.31
N HIS A 31 -8.81 -24.87 6.06
CA HIS A 31 -9.23 -24.50 4.71
C HIS A 31 -8.31 -23.42 4.12
N TYR A 32 -8.04 -22.35 4.86
CA TYR A 32 -7.15 -21.27 4.42
C TYR A 32 -5.73 -21.77 4.14
N ALA A 33 -5.20 -22.60 5.03
CA ALA A 33 -3.87 -23.17 4.87
C ALA A 33 -3.78 -24.12 3.67
N VAL A 34 -4.79 -24.95 3.43
CA VAL A 34 -4.85 -25.85 2.26
C VAL A 34 -4.91 -25.07 0.96
N GLU A 35 -5.73 -24.00 0.90
CA GLU A 35 -5.78 -23.16 -0.28
C GLU A 35 -4.43 -22.47 -0.57
N ALA A 36 -3.73 -21.96 0.46
CA ALA A 36 -2.40 -21.40 0.31
C ALA A 36 -1.35 -22.46 -0.09
N ASP A 37 -1.36 -23.64 0.56
CA ASP A 37 -0.43 -24.75 0.29
C ASP A 37 -0.57 -25.33 -1.12
N ARG A 38 -1.76 -25.21 -1.78
CA ARG A 38 -1.91 -25.60 -3.19
C ARG A 38 -0.93 -24.88 -4.10
N HIS A 39 -0.54 -23.68 -3.73
CA HIS A 39 0.39 -22.83 -4.47
C HIS A 39 1.81 -22.84 -3.88
N ALA A 40 1.99 -23.42 -2.69
CA ALA A 40 3.29 -23.49 -2.04
C ALA A 40 4.24 -24.49 -2.74
N PHE A 41 5.54 -24.16 -2.74
CA PHE A 41 6.60 -25.07 -3.18
C PHE A 41 6.74 -26.24 -2.19
N HIS A 42 6.71 -25.97 -0.90
CA HIS A 42 6.75 -26.96 0.17
C HIS A 42 5.33 -27.35 0.60
N LYS A 43 4.77 -28.33 -0.07
CA LYS A 43 3.38 -28.79 0.17
C LYS A 43 3.14 -29.24 1.60
N ASP A 44 1.94 -28.98 2.09
CA ASP A 44 1.38 -29.42 3.37
C ASP A 44 2.11 -28.92 4.64
N SER A 45 3.17 -28.14 4.51
CA SER A 45 3.92 -27.64 5.66
C SER A 45 3.12 -26.59 6.45
N LEU A 46 2.49 -25.66 5.74
CA LEU A 46 1.64 -24.63 6.34
C LEU A 46 0.41 -25.26 6.98
N THR A 47 -0.27 -26.16 6.25
CA THR A 47 -1.45 -26.87 6.73
C THR A 47 -1.17 -27.62 8.02
N PHE A 48 -0.04 -28.35 8.10
CA PHE A 48 0.33 -29.08 9.31
C PHE A 48 0.50 -28.16 10.52
N ILE A 49 1.25 -27.07 10.40
CA ILE A 49 1.50 -26.12 11.50
C ILE A 49 0.19 -25.44 11.93
N VAL A 50 -0.63 -25.00 10.97
CA VAL A 50 -1.91 -24.36 11.23
C VAL A 50 -2.89 -25.28 11.93
N GLN A 51 -2.98 -26.55 11.53
CA GLN A 51 -3.82 -27.54 12.20
C GLN A 51 -3.41 -27.78 13.66
N GLN A 52 -2.11 -27.94 13.92
CA GLN A 52 -1.61 -28.13 15.30
C GLN A 52 -1.88 -26.87 16.16
N SER A 53 -1.66 -25.70 15.59
CA SER A 53 -1.88 -24.42 16.31
C SER A 53 -3.34 -24.17 16.62
N SER A 54 -4.23 -24.40 15.64
CA SER A 54 -5.68 -24.14 15.80
C SER A 54 -6.35 -25.04 16.85
N LEU A 55 -5.88 -26.27 17.04
CA LEU A 55 -6.40 -27.15 18.09
C LEU A 55 -6.14 -26.63 19.50
N LEU A 56 -5.00 -25.98 19.72
CA LEU A 56 -4.53 -25.63 21.07
C LEU A 56 -4.43 -24.11 21.32
N HIS A 57 -4.83 -23.25 20.37
CA HIS A 57 -4.65 -21.81 20.51
C HIS A 57 -5.30 -21.24 21.77
N ASP A 58 -6.44 -21.79 22.15
CA ASP A 58 -7.29 -21.36 23.25
C ASP A 58 -7.36 -22.35 24.43
N LEU A 59 -6.38 -23.25 24.56
CA LEU A 59 -6.39 -24.31 25.58
C LEU A 59 -6.62 -23.77 26.99
N GLY A 60 -6.07 -22.61 27.33
CA GLY A 60 -6.22 -21.99 28.65
C GLY A 60 -7.61 -21.45 28.94
N LYS A 61 -8.52 -21.37 27.95
CA LYS A 61 -9.93 -21.08 28.23
C LYS A 61 -10.60 -22.17 29.07
N LEU A 62 -10.06 -23.40 29.07
CA LEU A 62 -10.53 -24.50 29.92
C LEU A 62 -10.17 -24.35 31.41
N ASP A 63 -9.40 -23.34 31.79
CA ASP A 63 -9.05 -23.07 33.18
C ASP A 63 -10.28 -22.68 34.02
N ASP A 64 -10.35 -23.15 35.25
CA ASP A 64 -11.52 -22.95 36.12
C ASP A 64 -11.76 -21.46 36.40
N GLU A 65 -10.73 -20.65 36.60
CA GLU A 65 -10.86 -19.21 36.83
C GLU A 65 -11.42 -18.50 35.59
N ASN A 66 -10.98 -18.91 34.38
CA ASN A 66 -11.47 -18.40 33.13
C ASN A 66 -12.93 -18.82 32.89
N GLN A 67 -13.29 -20.07 33.20
CA GLN A 67 -14.66 -20.56 33.05
C GLN A 67 -15.65 -19.83 33.97
N ILE A 68 -15.27 -19.50 35.21
CA ILE A 68 -16.10 -18.68 36.10
C ILE A 68 -16.49 -17.36 35.44
N ILE A 69 -15.54 -16.72 34.78
CA ILE A 69 -15.78 -15.43 34.09
C ILE A 69 -16.62 -15.63 32.84
N LEU A 70 -16.32 -16.65 32.03
CA LEU A 70 -17.05 -16.95 30.80
C LEU A 70 -18.54 -17.31 31.02
N HIS A 71 -18.85 -17.95 32.12
CA HIS A 71 -20.21 -18.27 32.50
C HIS A 71 -20.97 -17.10 33.15
N ASN A 72 -20.32 -16.00 33.48
CA ASN A 72 -20.98 -14.85 34.10
C ASN A 72 -21.50 -13.86 33.03
N PRO A 73 -22.82 -13.81 32.75
CA PRO A 73 -23.40 -12.94 31.73
C PRO A 73 -23.32 -11.44 32.06
N GLN A 74 -23.04 -11.09 33.31
CA GLN A 74 -22.94 -9.70 33.80
C GLN A 74 -21.45 -9.22 33.82
N ASN A 75 -20.53 -10.05 33.32
CA ASN A 75 -19.12 -9.70 33.38
C ASN A 75 -18.78 -8.55 32.41
N THR A 76 -18.21 -7.49 32.95
CA THR A 76 -17.68 -6.33 32.20
C THR A 76 -16.17 -6.37 32.01
N GLN A 77 -15.49 -7.41 32.49
CA GLN A 77 -14.03 -7.53 32.35
C GLN A 77 -13.65 -7.76 30.88
N LYS A 78 -12.70 -6.99 30.41
CA LYS A 78 -12.19 -7.08 29.03
C LYS A 78 -11.21 -8.25 28.82
N HIS A 79 -10.63 -8.78 29.87
CA HIS A 79 -9.60 -9.82 29.85
C HIS A 79 -9.93 -10.94 30.80
N LEU A 80 -9.57 -12.17 30.43
CA LEU A 80 -9.66 -13.33 31.28
C LEU A 80 -8.61 -13.25 32.40
N PRO A 81 -8.89 -13.78 33.62
CA PRO A 81 -7.95 -13.77 34.77
C PRO A 81 -6.61 -14.43 34.45
N ILE A 82 -6.68 -15.59 33.77
CA ILE A 82 -5.49 -16.34 33.35
C ILE A 82 -5.33 -16.18 31.85
N ASN A 83 -4.10 -15.88 31.40
CA ASN A 83 -3.80 -15.81 29.98
C ASN A 83 -4.04 -17.15 29.30
N HIS A 84 -5.09 -17.20 28.47
CA HIS A 84 -5.53 -18.43 27.82
C HIS A 84 -4.57 -18.96 26.74
N VAL A 85 -3.68 -18.11 26.24
CA VAL A 85 -2.70 -18.45 25.19
C VAL A 85 -1.56 -19.31 25.75
N ASP A 86 -1.11 -19.03 26.97
CA ASP A 86 0.08 -19.63 27.58
C ASP A 86 0.00 -21.17 27.67
N ALA A 87 -1.18 -21.71 27.97
CA ALA A 87 -1.40 -23.14 28.10
C ALA A 87 -1.21 -23.90 26.76
N GLY A 88 -1.73 -23.34 25.68
CA GLY A 88 -1.56 -23.94 24.35
C GLY A 88 -0.11 -23.93 23.88
N SER A 89 0.57 -22.80 24.09
CA SER A 89 1.99 -22.68 23.78
C SER A 89 2.85 -23.65 24.63
N ALA A 90 2.58 -23.75 25.93
CA ALA A 90 3.25 -24.69 26.83
C ALA A 90 3.10 -26.15 26.38
N ALA A 91 1.84 -26.57 26.07
CA ALA A 91 1.55 -27.91 25.60
C ALA A 91 2.31 -28.29 24.32
N LEU A 92 2.38 -27.36 23.37
CA LEU A 92 3.10 -27.56 22.11
C LEU A 92 4.61 -27.66 22.32
N LYS A 93 5.18 -26.84 23.21
CA LYS A 93 6.59 -26.86 23.57
C LYS A 93 7.00 -28.20 24.23
N GLU A 94 6.19 -28.70 25.19
CA GLU A 94 6.45 -30.01 25.82
C GLU A 94 6.53 -31.14 24.78
N ASN A 95 5.83 -31.01 23.67
CA ASN A 95 5.83 -31.96 22.55
C ASN A 95 6.83 -31.60 21.43
N ASN A 96 7.78 -30.68 21.66
CA ASN A 96 8.78 -30.22 20.69
C ASN A 96 8.17 -29.63 19.40
N LYS A 97 6.98 -29.02 19.46
CA LYS A 97 6.29 -28.36 18.36
C LYS A 97 6.49 -26.84 18.43
N MET A 98 7.72 -26.40 18.20
CA MET A 98 8.14 -25.01 18.41
C MET A 98 7.52 -24.02 17.42
N TYR A 99 7.30 -24.42 16.15
CA TYR A 99 6.67 -23.56 15.15
C TYR A 99 5.20 -23.32 15.49
N SER A 100 4.48 -24.38 15.83
CA SER A 100 3.09 -24.28 16.26
C SER A 100 2.97 -23.49 17.57
N ALA A 101 3.92 -23.65 18.50
CA ALA A 101 3.97 -22.87 19.75
C ALA A 101 4.16 -21.36 19.49
N LEU A 102 5.03 -20.97 18.52
CA LEU A 102 5.20 -19.59 18.10
C LEU A 102 3.90 -19.01 17.55
N VAL A 103 3.19 -19.74 16.68
CA VAL A 103 1.94 -19.29 16.08
C VAL A 103 0.86 -19.11 17.14
N VAL A 104 0.72 -20.07 18.08
CA VAL A 104 -0.22 -19.94 19.21
C VAL A 104 0.13 -18.75 20.08
N TYR A 105 1.40 -18.60 20.47
CA TYR A 105 1.86 -17.46 21.25
C TYR A 105 1.53 -16.11 20.61
N SER A 106 1.54 -16.06 19.28
CA SER A 106 1.45 -14.83 18.50
C SER A 106 0.02 -14.42 18.14
N HIS A 107 -1.00 -15.32 18.24
CA HIS A 107 -2.30 -15.09 17.60
C HIS A 107 -3.09 -13.88 18.14
N HIS A 108 -2.79 -13.39 19.35
CA HIS A 108 -3.34 -12.14 19.88
C HIS A 108 -2.31 -11.01 19.97
N ARG A 109 -1.05 -11.32 20.30
CA ARG A 109 -0.03 -10.30 20.54
C ARG A 109 0.76 -9.89 19.30
N GLY A 110 0.81 -10.74 18.29
CA GLY A 110 1.64 -10.61 17.11
C GLY A 110 2.95 -11.40 17.19
N LEU A 111 3.62 -11.55 16.04
CA LEU A 111 4.92 -12.19 15.95
C LEU A 111 5.99 -11.36 16.65
N PRO A 112 6.75 -11.93 17.61
CA PRO A 112 7.78 -11.22 18.36
C PRO A 112 9.09 -11.09 17.58
N ASP A 113 9.99 -10.25 18.07
CA ASP A 113 11.39 -10.26 17.68
C ASP A 113 12.08 -11.52 18.23
N MET A 114 12.53 -12.41 17.33
CA MET A 114 13.07 -13.72 17.73
C MET A 114 14.34 -13.61 18.58
N ALA A 115 15.14 -12.56 18.40
CA ALA A 115 16.32 -12.37 19.25
C ALA A 115 15.94 -12.18 20.73
N SER A 116 14.91 -11.39 21.00
CA SER A 116 14.42 -11.17 22.37
C SER A 116 13.75 -12.42 22.95
N GLU A 117 12.99 -13.17 22.12
CA GLU A 117 12.37 -14.41 22.55
C GLU A 117 13.39 -15.52 22.88
N CYS A 118 14.42 -15.68 22.07
CA CYS A 118 15.50 -16.66 22.34
C CYS A 118 16.23 -16.39 23.65
N LEU A 119 16.35 -15.11 24.07
CA LEU A 119 16.98 -14.77 25.36
C LEU A 119 16.17 -15.23 26.58
N LYS A 120 14.86 -15.49 26.42
CA LYS A 120 14.00 -16.00 27.49
C LYS A 120 14.26 -17.48 27.85
N ASN A 121 15.07 -18.19 27.06
CA ASN A 121 15.46 -19.60 27.24
C ASN A 121 14.21 -20.52 27.42
N GLU A 122 14.08 -21.17 28.56
CA GLU A 122 12.93 -22.05 28.87
C GLU A 122 11.59 -21.34 28.82
N ASN A 123 11.58 -20.01 29.01
CA ASN A 123 10.37 -19.20 28.97
C ASN A 123 10.05 -18.62 27.55
N MET A 124 10.77 -19.04 26.53
CA MET A 124 10.47 -18.67 25.14
C MET A 124 9.03 -19.06 24.78
N PHE A 125 8.27 -18.12 24.13
CA PHE A 125 6.85 -18.29 23.80
C PHE A 125 5.93 -18.57 24.99
N ARG A 126 6.25 -18.06 26.18
CA ARG A 126 5.47 -18.16 27.40
C ARG A 126 5.03 -16.78 27.89
N ASP A 127 4.03 -16.75 28.76
CA ASP A 127 3.56 -15.50 29.38
C ASP A 127 4.72 -14.77 30.10
N GLU A 128 4.68 -13.45 30.14
CA GLU A 128 5.74 -12.64 30.78
C GLU A 128 5.70 -12.72 32.31
N HIS A 129 4.49 -12.92 32.89
CA HIS A 129 4.31 -13.00 34.33
C HIS A 129 4.68 -14.39 34.90
N PRO A 130 5.63 -14.48 35.84
CA PRO A 130 6.02 -15.77 36.42
C PRO A 130 4.88 -16.51 37.13
N LEU A 131 3.94 -15.77 37.73
CA LEU A 131 2.80 -16.38 38.43
C LEU A 131 1.84 -17.03 37.46
N THR A 132 1.57 -16.41 36.29
CA THR A 132 0.74 -17.00 35.22
C THR A 132 1.38 -18.29 34.73
N ARG A 133 2.69 -18.27 34.41
CA ARG A 133 3.40 -19.48 33.98
C ARG A 133 3.32 -20.61 35.00
N LYS A 134 3.60 -20.30 36.30
CA LYS A 134 3.51 -21.29 37.37
C LYS A 134 2.12 -21.90 37.53
N HIS A 135 1.08 -21.06 37.41
CA HIS A 135 -0.32 -21.51 37.41
C HIS A 135 -0.57 -22.44 36.21
N THR A 136 -0.25 -21.99 35.02
CA THR A 136 -0.39 -22.79 33.78
C THR A 136 0.33 -24.15 33.93
N ASP A 137 1.59 -24.17 34.36
CA ASP A 137 2.38 -25.41 34.52
C ASP A 137 1.71 -26.39 35.50
N SER A 138 1.11 -25.87 36.58
CA SER A 138 0.38 -26.69 37.56
C SER A 138 -0.90 -27.29 36.99
N MET A 139 -1.60 -26.58 36.08
CA MET A 139 -2.88 -26.96 35.50
C MET A 139 -2.76 -27.71 34.16
N LEU A 140 -1.59 -27.65 33.51
CA LEU A 140 -1.43 -28.07 32.10
C LEU A 140 -1.96 -29.48 31.80
N LYS A 141 -1.61 -30.45 32.63
CA LYS A 141 -2.10 -31.85 32.49
C LYS A 141 -3.62 -31.92 32.56
N THR A 142 -4.24 -31.18 33.47
CA THR A 142 -5.69 -31.13 33.62
C THR A 142 -6.36 -30.49 32.40
N LEU A 143 -5.80 -29.39 31.89
CA LEU A 143 -6.32 -28.70 30.70
C LEU A 143 -6.20 -29.60 29.46
N ILE A 144 -5.09 -30.29 29.28
CA ILE A 144 -4.92 -31.27 28.19
C ILE A 144 -5.92 -32.40 28.33
N GLN A 145 -6.14 -32.98 29.52
CA GLN A 145 -7.14 -34.02 29.74
C GLN A 145 -8.56 -33.52 29.40
N ARG A 146 -8.95 -32.31 29.81
CA ARG A 146 -10.23 -31.70 29.45
C ARG A 146 -10.38 -31.56 27.94
N HIS A 147 -9.33 -31.08 27.26
CA HIS A 147 -9.30 -30.97 25.80
C HIS A 147 -9.45 -32.34 25.13
N GLN A 148 -8.74 -33.36 25.62
CA GLN A 148 -8.79 -34.75 25.09
C GLN A 148 -10.16 -35.41 25.21
N THR A 149 -10.99 -34.99 26.14
CA THR A 149 -12.38 -35.50 26.21
C THR A 149 -13.25 -34.99 25.06
N LEU A 150 -12.85 -33.91 24.40
CA LEU A 150 -13.58 -33.23 23.32
C LEU A 150 -12.94 -33.52 21.94
N PHE A 151 -11.63 -33.66 21.89
CA PHE A 151 -10.86 -33.81 20.65
C PHE A 151 -9.83 -34.95 20.78
N SER A 152 -9.64 -35.72 19.71
CA SER A 152 -8.48 -36.60 19.61
C SER A 152 -7.21 -35.73 19.51
N LEU A 153 -6.22 -36.07 20.30
CA LEU A 153 -4.95 -35.34 20.28
C LEU A 153 -4.25 -35.44 18.94
N TYR A 154 -3.58 -34.33 18.67
CA TYR A 154 -2.75 -34.04 17.51
C TYR A 154 -1.97 -35.27 16.98
N ASP A 155 -1.72 -35.20 15.69
CA ASP A 155 -0.85 -36.12 14.99
C ASP A 155 0.53 -36.24 15.72
N ASP A 156 0.94 -37.44 16.08
CA ASP A 156 2.26 -37.71 16.70
C ASP A 156 3.44 -37.39 15.78
N LYS A 157 3.16 -36.98 14.53
CA LYS A 157 4.21 -36.56 13.60
C LYS A 157 5.03 -35.42 14.19
N LYS A 158 6.33 -35.59 14.16
CA LYS A 158 7.28 -34.52 14.50
C LYS A 158 7.12 -33.37 13.55
N GLU A 159 7.14 -32.18 14.12
CA GLU A 159 7.21 -30.95 13.37
C GLU A 159 8.46 -30.95 12.48
N ARG A 160 8.31 -30.65 11.20
CA ARG A 160 9.43 -30.60 10.26
C ARG A 160 9.86 -29.16 10.11
N PHE A 161 11.18 -28.95 10.05
CA PHE A 161 11.74 -27.64 9.72
C PHE A 161 11.30 -27.23 8.30
N TYR A 162 10.73 -26.03 8.18
CA TYR A 162 10.41 -25.45 6.87
C TYR A 162 11.70 -24.96 6.21
N GLY A 163 12.01 -25.51 5.03
CA GLY A 163 13.28 -25.24 4.33
C GLY A 163 13.35 -23.96 3.53
N GLY A 164 12.25 -23.14 3.52
CA GLY A 164 12.16 -21.88 2.83
C GLY A 164 12.32 -20.65 3.75
N ASP A 165 11.79 -19.50 3.31
CA ASP A 165 11.81 -18.25 4.07
C ASP A 165 10.84 -18.32 5.26
N GLN A 166 11.41 -18.36 6.46
CA GLN A 166 10.63 -18.47 7.68
C GLN A 166 9.84 -17.18 8.03
N GLY A 167 10.33 -16.02 7.60
CA GLY A 167 9.66 -14.75 7.85
C GLY A 167 8.28 -14.70 7.20
N ILE A 168 8.20 -15.00 5.92
CA ILE A 168 6.92 -15.09 5.19
C ILE A 168 6.10 -16.28 5.68
N PHE A 169 6.72 -17.43 5.96
CA PHE A 169 6.01 -18.62 6.43
C PHE A 169 5.25 -18.37 7.73
N PHE A 170 5.88 -17.78 8.75
CA PHE A 170 5.20 -17.50 10.03
C PHE A 170 4.12 -16.43 9.92
N ARG A 171 4.32 -15.42 9.06
CA ARG A 171 3.26 -14.44 8.76
C ARG A 171 2.05 -15.12 8.09
N MET A 172 2.27 -16.09 7.18
CA MET A 172 1.20 -16.90 6.57
C MET A 172 0.47 -17.76 7.59
N ALA A 173 1.22 -18.49 8.45
CA ALA A 173 0.64 -19.32 9.48
C ALA A 173 -0.21 -18.53 10.47
N LEU A 174 0.31 -17.39 10.94
CA LEU A 174 -0.44 -16.47 11.81
C LEU A 174 -1.67 -15.90 11.09
N SER A 175 -1.54 -15.58 9.81
CA SER A 175 -2.66 -15.10 8.98
C SER A 175 -3.85 -16.07 8.99
N CYS A 176 -3.59 -17.36 8.77
CA CYS A 176 -4.64 -18.39 8.75
C CYS A 176 -5.36 -18.51 10.10
N ILE A 177 -4.59 -18.54 11.21
CA ILE A 177 -5.16 -18.68 12.55
C ILE A 177 -5.93 -17.42 12.96
N ALA A 178 -5.32 -16.25 12.79
CA ALA A 178 -5.93 -15.00 13.20
C ALA A 178 -7.23 -14.70 12.43
N ASP A 179 -7.27 -15.03 11.14
CA ASP A 179 -8.51 -14.84 10.38
C ASP A 179 -9.58 -15.86 10.76
N ALA A 180 -9.20 -17.12 10.97
CA ALA A 180 -10.15 -18.15 11.38
C ALA A 180 -10.77 -17.86 12.75
N ASP A 181 -9.96 -17.47 13.75
CA ASP A 181 -10.39 -17.14 15.10
C ASP A 181 -11.35 -15.93 15.09
N HIS A 182 -10.94 -14.83 14.45
CA HIS A 182 -11.78 -13.63 14.35
C HIS A 182 -13.08 -13.89 13.57
N THR A 183 -13.02 -14.66 12.48
CA THR A 183 -14.20 -14.95 11.66
C THR A 183 -15.16 -15.89 12.37
N ASP A 184 -14.66 -16.91 13.08
CA ASP A 184 -15.48 -17.84 13.86
C ASP A 184 -16.19 -17.11 15.01
N THR A 185 -15.46 -16.26 15.74
CA THR A 185 -16.05 -15.42 16.80
C THR A 185 -17.11 -14.45 16.25
N ALA A 186 -16.84 -13.82 15.10
CA ALA A 186 -17.80 -12.92 14.45
C ALA A 186 -19.06 -13.68 13.99
N ALA A 187 -18.90 -14.88 13.43
CA ALA A 187 -20.02 -15.73 13.01
C ALA A 187 -20.90 -16.17 14.19
N ALA A 188 -20.29 -16.53 15.33
CA ALA A 188 -21.02 -16.90 16.55
C ALA A 188 -21.92 -15.75 17.08
N TYR A 189 -21.56 -14.51 16.78
CA TYR A 189 -22.34 -13.30 17.12
C TYR A 189 -23.16 -12.75 15.93
N GLY A 190 -23.38 -13.55 14.87
CA GLY A 190 -24.20 -13.15 13.72
C GLY A 190 -23.63 -12.00 12.90
N GLN A 191 -22.31 -11.75 12.99
CA GLN A 191 -21.64 -10.65 12.29
C GLN A 191 -21.03 -11.06 10.93
N VAL A 192 -21.04 -12.35 10.60
CA VAL A 192 -20.57 -12.91 9.32
C VAL A 192 -21.49 -14.06 8.94
N PRO A 193 -21.84 -14.25 7.65
CA PRO A 193 -22.56 -15.44 7.20
C PRO A 193 -21.79 -16.71 7.53
N GLU A 194 -22.48 -17.76 7.94
CA GLU A 194 -21.85 -19.05 8.28
C GLU A 194 -21.25 -19.74 7.06
N HIS A 195 -21.87 -19.54 5.90
CA HIS A 195 -21.42 -20.04 4.60
C HIS A 195 -21.44 -18.90 3.59
N GLU A 196 -20.27 -18.49 3.16
CA GLU A 196 -20.09 -17.44 2.18
C GLU A 196 -19.58 -18.02 0.86
N GLU A 197 -20.36 -17.91 -0.22
CA GLU A 197 -19.88 -18.20 -1.57
C GLU A 197 -19.02 -17.04 -2.06
N LEU A 198 -17.72 -17.25 -2.13
CA LEU A 198 -16.78 -16.24 -2.62
C LEU A 198 -16.92 -16.06 -4.15
N PRO A 199 -16.93 -14.80 -4.65
CA PRO A 199 -16.94 -14.54 -6.08
C PRO A 199 -15.71 -15.14 -6.76
N GLN A 200 -15.92 -15.85 -7.88
CA GLN A 200 -14.83 -16.47 -8.62
C GLN A 200 -14.20 -15.50 -9.62
N LEU A 201 -12.89 -15.70 -9.89
CA LEU A 201 -12.14 -14.83 -10.79
C LEU A 201 -12.64 -14.90 -12.26
N ARG A 202 -13.12 -16.05 -12.76
CA ARG A 202 -13.68 -16.23 -14.11
C ARG A 202 -12.82 -15.54 -15.19
N ALA A 203 -11.51 -15.80 -15.18
CA ALA A 203 -10.52 -15.03 -15.94
C ALA A 203 -10.75 -15.06 -17.45
N GLU A 204 -11.24 -16.19 -18.01
CA GLU A 204 -11.54 -16.32 -19.45
C GLU A 204 -12.68 -15.39 -19.88
N GLU A 205 -13.78 -15.39 -19.13
CA GLU A 205 -14.94 -14.57 -19.44
C GLU A 205 -14.64 -13.07 -19.29
N ARG A 206 -13.85 -12.71 -18.25
CA ARG A 206 -13.42 -11.32 -18.05
C ARG A 206 -12.43 -10.86 -19.10
N LEU A 207 -11.57 -11.74 -19.61
CA LEU A 207 -10.70 -11.41 -20.75
C LEU A 207 -11.53 -11.13 -22.01
N ALA A 208 -12.54 -11.95 -22.29
CA ALA A 208 -13.43 -11.72 -23.42
C ALA A 208 -14.21 -10.39 -23.27
N ALA A 209 -14.68 -10.07 -22.05
CA ALA A 209 -15.33 -8.79 -21.77
C ALA A 209 -14.38 -7.60 -21.96
N LEU A 210 -13.12 -7.72 -21.51
CA LEU A 210 -12.09 -6.70 -21.71
C LEU A 210 -11.76 -6.50 -23.20
N ASP A 211 -11.64 -7.57 -23.98
CA ASP A 211 -11.43 -7.49 -25.43
C ASP A 211 -12.57 -6.70 -26.11
N GLN A 212 -13.82 -6.97 -25.72
CA GLN A 212 -14.98 -6.23 -26.23
C GLN A 212 -14.98 -4.75 -25.80
N TYR A 213 -14.57 -4.48 -24.55
CA TYR A 213 -14.46 -3.11 -24.04
C TYR A 213 -13.43 -2.31 -24.84
N VAL A 214 -12.22 -2.87 -25.02
CA VAL A 214 -11.12 -2.21 -25.72
C VAL A 214 -11.43 -2.00 -27.20
N SER A 215 -12.10 -2.94 -27.87
CA SER A 215 -12.49 -2.80 -29.28
C SER A 215 -13.43 -1.60 -29.53
N LYS A 216 -14.19 -1.19 -28.51
CA LYS A 216 -15.11 -0.04 -28.59
C LYS A 216 -14.42 1.31 -28.34
N LEU A 217 -13.17 1.32 -27.84
CA LEU A 217 -12.42 2.55 -27.52
C LEU A 217 -11.66 3.13 -28.72
N GLY A 218 -11.69 2.48 -29.88
CA GLY A 218 -10.85 2.81 -31.03
C GLY A 218 -11.31 4.07 -31.78
N ASP A 219 -10.46 5.09 -31.82
CA ASP A 219 -10.47 6.17 -32.80
C ASP A 219 -9.50 5.81 -33.95
N HIS A 220 -9.70 6.41 -35.16
CA HIS A 220 -8.86 6.13 -36.34
C HIS A 220 -7.56 7.00 -36.38
N ASN A 221 -6.94 7.27 -35.23
CA ASN A 221 -5.70 8.06 -35.16
C ASN A 221 -4.47 7.18 -34.83
N GLU A 222 -3.28 7.69 -35.11
CA GLU A 222 -2.00 6.99 -34.87
C GLU A 222 -1.84 6.50 -33.42
N ARG A 223 -2.29 7.31 -32.47
CA ARG A 223 -2.23 6.96 -31.05
C ARG A 223 -3.11 5.75 -30.71
N SER A 224 -4.29 5.66 -31.30
CA SER A 224 -5.18 4.52 -31.11
C SER A 224 -4.61 3.25 -31.72
N HIS A 225 -3.93 3.35 -32.87
CA HIS A 225 -3.21 2.21 -33.46
C HIS A 225 -2.10 1.71 -32.53
N LEU A 226 -1.25 2.61 -32.02
CA LEU A 226 -0.18 2.25 -31.10
C LEU A 226 -0.72 1.62 -29.79
N ARG A 227 -1.86 2.11 -29.28
CA ARG A 227 -2.54 1.53 -28.10
C ARG A 227 -3.06 0.12 -28.40
N GLN A 228 -3.62 -0.10 -29.58
CA GLN A 228 -4.11 -1.41 -29.98
C GLN A 228 -2.96 -2.40 -30.17
N GLU A 229 -1.87 -1.99 -30.80
CA GLU A 229 -0.66 -2.83 -30.91
C GLU A 229 -0.10 -3.19 -29.53
N MET A 230 -0.05 -2.23 -28.60
CA MET A 230 0.39 -2.46 -27.22
C MET A 230 -0.54 -3.42 -26.47
N TYR A 231 -1.87 -3.25 -26.64
CA TYR A 231 -2.84 -4.16 -26.04
C TYR A 231 -2.63 -5.59 -26.52
N SER A 232 -2.51 -5.79 -27.82
CA SER A 232 -2.26 -7.11 -28.41
C SER A 232 -0.91 -7.69 -27.97
N ALA A 233 0.15 -6.88 -27.92
CA ALA A 233 1.47 -7.31 -27.49
C ALA A 233 1.45 -7.81 -26.02
N CYS A 234 0.82 -7.09 -25.11
CA CYS A 234 0.69 -7.51 -23.71
C CYS A 234 -0.23 -8.73 -23.55
N ARG A 235 -1.40 -8.72 -24.22
CA ARG A 235 -2.39 -9.80 -24.17
C ARG A 235 -1.81 -11.12 -24.61
N ASP A 236 -1.08 -11.13 -25.72
CA ASP A 236 -0.58 -12.35 -26.36
C ASP A 236 0.85 -12.73 -25.94
N ALA A 237 1.45 -11.98 -25.00
CA ALA A 237 2.79 -12.24 -24.52
C ALA A 237 2.92 -13.64 -23.87
N LYS A 238 3.85 -14.43 -24.40
CA LYS A 238 4.16 -15.75 -23.87
C LYS A 238 5.34 -15.67 -22.89
N ILE A 239 5.02 -15.40 -21.64
CA ILE A 239 6.00 -15.20 -20.56
C ILE A 239 6.05 -16.44 -19.67
N ASN A 240 7.25 -16.98 -19.46
CA ASN A 240 7.51 -18.13 -18.59
C ASN A 240 8.18 -17.71 -17.27
N SER A 241 8.80 -16.52 -17.21
CA SER A 241 9.36 -15.97 -15.97
C SER A 241 8.26 -15.67 -14.96
N LYS A 242 8.65 -15.51 -13.69
CA LYS A 242 7.73 -15.10 -12.60
C LYS A 242 7.60 -13.58 -12.47
N PHE A 243 8.45 -12.83 -13.18
CA PHE A 243 8.45 -11.39 -13.24
C PHE A 243 8.39 -10.91 -14.68
N SER A 244 7.56 -9.91 -14.92
CA SER A 244 7.55 -9.18 -16.19
C SER A 244 7.44 -7.68 -15.99
N THR A 245 7.74 -6.93 -17.03
CA THR A 245 7.65 -5.48 -17.04
C THR A 245 6.88 -4.96 -18.23
N CYS A 246 6.18 -3.86 -18.01
CA CYS A 246 5.53 -3.07 -19.03
C CYS A 246 6.10 -1.65 -19.00
N ASP A 247 7.24 -1.45 -19.68
CA ASP A 247 7.88 -0.14 -19.79
C ASP A 247 7.34 0.59 -21.00
N SER A 248 6.37 1.45 -20.79
CA SER A 248 5.72 2.20 -21.87
C SER A 248 5.24 3.56 -21.37
N PRO A 249 5.22 4.59 -22.21
CA PRO A 249 4.92 5.96 -21.80
C PRO A 249 3.51 6.14 -21.23
N VAL A 250 3.30 7.26 -20.53
CA VAL A 250 1.98 7.64 -20.02
C VAL A 250 1.02 7.81 -21.18
N GLY A 251 -0.21 7.29 -21.05
CA GLY A 251 -1.24 7.42 -22.08
C GLY A 251 -1.20 6.35 -23.19
N SER A 252 -0.29 5.37 -23.12
CA SER A 252 -0.19 4.26 -24.07
C SER A 252 -1.24 3.16 -23.89
N GLY A 253 -2.13 3.25 -22.88
CA GLY A 253 -3.16 2.23 -22.60
C GLY A 253 -2.69 1.11 -21.68
N LYS A 254 -1.66 1.35 -20.85
CA LYS A 254 -1.10 0.37 -19.88
C LYS A 254 -2.15 -0.36 -19.06
N THR A 255 -3.11 0.37 -18.49
CA THR A 255 -4.10 -0.16 -17.55
C THR A 255 -4.86 -1.36 -18.13
N THR A 256 -5.38 -1.24 -19.35
CA THR A 256 -6.11 -2.32 -20.01
C THR A 256 -5.18 -3.38 -20.61
N ALA A 257 -4.05 -2.97 -21.19
CA ALA A 257 -3.09 -3.89 -21.80
C ALA A 257 -2.45 -4.84 -20.78
N VAL A 258 -2.04 -4.31 -19.61
CA VAL A 258 -1.49 -5.12 -18.52
C VAL A 258 -2.58 -6.00 -17.91
N MET A 259 -3.82 -5.50 -17.74
CA MET A 259 -4.92 -6.32 -17.22
C MET A 259 -5.22 -7.52 -18.13
N ALA A 260 -5.18 -7.34 -19.45
CA ALA A 260 -5.33 -8.47 -20.40
C ALA A 260 -4.24 -9.53 -20.20
N HIS A 261 -2.99 -9.10 -19.99
CA HIS A 261 -1.89 -10.01 -19.67
C HIS A 261 -2.10 -10.73 -18.33
N LEU A 262 -2.54 -10.01 -17.28
CA LEU A 262 -2.81 -10.60 -15.97
C LEU A 262 -3.92 -11.67 -16.05
N LEU A 263 -4.98 -11.40 -16.79
CA LEU A 263 -6.06 -12.40 -17.01
C LEU A 263 -5.55 -13.63 -17.77
N GLN A 264 -4.69 -13.45 -18.78
CA GLN A 264 -4.01 -14.57 -19.44
C GLN A 264 -3.10 -15.38 -18.49
N GLN A 265 -2.34 -14.71 -17.63
CA GLN A 265 -1.51 -15.38 -16.64
C GLN A 265 -2.37 -16.06 -15.57
N ALA A 266 -3.48 -15.44 -15.18
CA ALA A 266 -4.44 -16.04 -14.24
C ALA A 266 -5.01 -17.36 -14.77
N LEU A 267 -5.39 -17.41 -16.05
CA LEU A 267 -5.82 -18.64 -16.71
C LEU A 267 -4.75 -19.73 -16.71
N ARG A 268 -3.52 -19.37 -17.13
CA ARG A 268 -2.41 -20.34 -17.24
C ARG A 268 -1.96 -20.92 -15.91
N ARG A 269 -2.07 -20.11 -14.84
CA ARG A 269 -1.56 -20.44 -13.50
C ARG A 269 -2.66 -20.89 -12.55
N ASN A 270 -3.91 -20.89 -12.98
CA ASN A 270 -5.08 -21.07 -12.12
C ASN A 270 -5.01 -20.14 -10.89
N ALA A 271 -4.84 -18.85 -11.16
CA ALA A 271 -4.61 -17.87 -10.10
C ALA A 271 -5.88 -17.63 -9.27
N ARG A 272 -5.69 -17.36 -7.99
CA ARG A 272 -6.76 -17.08 -7.02
C ARG A 272 -7.29 -15.64 -7.22
N HIS A 273 -6.39 -14.66 -7.24
CA HIS A 273 -6.74 -13.24 -7.27
C HIS A 273 -5.85 -12.48 -8.26
N ILE A 274 -6.35 -11.32 -8.69
CA ILE A 274 -5.56 -10.28 -9.35
C ILE A 274 -5.42 -9.10 -8.39
N PHE A 275 -4.20 -8.74 -8.03
CA PHE A 275 -3.91 -7.52 -7.26
C PHE A 275 -3.43 -6.42 -8.18
N VAL A 276 -4.00 -5.22 -8.03
CA VAL A 276 -3.54 -3.99 -8.67
C VAL A 276 -3.06 -3.06 -7.58
N VAL A 277 -1.75 -2.86 -7.51
CA VAL A 277 -1.07 -2.07 -6.48
C VAL A 277 -0.67 -0.72 -7.06
N LEU A 278 -1.22 0.36 -6.51
CA LEU A 278 -1.06 1.72 -6.99
C LEU A 278 -0.31 2.58 -5.95
N PRO A 279 0.51 3.55 -6.37
CA PRO A 279 1.27 4.36 -5.41
C PRO A 279 0.40 5.34 -4.61
N TYR A 280 -0.72 5.80 -5.18
CA TYR A 280 -1.54 6.88 -4.59
C TYR A 280 -3.02 6.57 -4.62
N THR A 281 -3.74 7.00 -3.58
CA THR A 281 -5.21 6.86 -3.49
C THR A 281 -5.96 7.63 -4.58
N SER A 282 -5.40 8.71 -5.10
CA SER A 282 -6.02 9.51 -6.17
C SER A 282 -6.16 8.79 -7.50
N ILE A 283 -5.36 7.76 -7.76
CA ILE A 283 -5.41 6.97 -9.00
C ILE A 283 -6.36 5.78 -8.87
N ILE A 284 -6.65 5.34 -7.64
CA ILE A 284 -7.43 4.13 -7.39
C ILE A 284 -8.81 4.25 -7.99
N GLN A 285 -9.55 5.33 -7.68
CA GLN A 285 -10.92 5.50 -8.15
C GLN A 285 -11.01 5.42 -9.68
N GLN A 286 -10.10 6.12 -10.38
CA GLN A 286 -10.07 6.08 -11.85
C GLN A 286 -9.80 4.66 -12.39
N SER A 287 -8.88 3.93 -11.76
CA SER A 287 -8.57 2.55 -12.17
C SER A 287 -9.72 1.61 -11.88
N VAL A 288 -10.34 1.72 -10.72
CA VAL A 288 -11.52 0.94 -10.31
C VAL A 288 -12.68 1.16 -11.27
N ASP A 289 -12.98 2.42 -11.62
CA ASP A 289 -14.06 2.75 -12.56
C ASP A 289 -13.84 2.11 -13.95
N VAL A 290 -12.59 2.10 -14.43
CA VAL A 290 -12.22 1.43 -15.69
C VAL A 290 -12.39 -0.07 -15.56
N TYR A 291 -11.88 -0.69 -14.50
CA TYR A 291 -11.96 -2.14 -14.31
C TYR A 291 -13.40 -2.61 -14.08
N ARG A 292 -14.22 -1.89 -13.31
CA ARG A 292 -15.63 -2.22 -13.13
C ARG A 292 -16.40 -2.19 -14.46
N LYS A 293 -16.16 -1.17 -15.31
CA LYS A 293 -16.77 -1.08 -16.63
C LYS A 293 -16.31 -2.15 -17.61
N ALA A 294 -15.04 -2.59 -17.51
CA ALA A 294 -14.43 -3.48 -18.47
C ALA A 294 -14.52 -4.97 -18.12
N LEU A 295 -14.66 -5.30 -16.82
CA LEU A 295 -14.46 -6.66 -16.33
C LEU A 295 -15.67 -7.28 -15.64
N VAL A 296 -16.62 -6.46 -15.14
CA VAL A 296 -17.80 -6.99 -14.44
C VAL A 296 -18.76 -7.63 -15.45
N LEU A 297 -19.18 -8.86 -15.16
CA LEU A 297 -20.06 -9.62 -16.03
C LEU A 297 -21.54 -9.35 -15.68
N PRO A 298 -22.46 -9.60 -16.60
CA PRO A 298 -23.88 -9.38 -16.35
C PRO A 298 -24.39 -10.13 -15.11
N GLY A 299 -25.08 -9.41 -14.22
CA GLY A 299 -25.66 -9.97 -13.01
C GLY A 299 -24.71 -9.99 -11.79
N GLU A 300 -23.46 -9.58 -11.93
CA GLU A 300 -22.51 -9.48 -10.82
C GLU A 300 -22.57 -8.10 -10.13
N ASN A 301 -22.28 -8.07 -8.83
CA ASN A 301 -22.09 -6.82 -8.08
C ASN A 301 -20.68 -6.26 -8.36
N PRO A 302 -20.56 -5.05 -8.96
CA PRO A 302 -19.26 -4.47 -9.30
C PRO A 302 -18.28 -4.32 -8.12
N GLU A 303 -18.78 -4.05 -6.91
CA GLU A 303 -17.96 -3.82 -5.73
C GLU A 303 -17.38 -5.12 -5.15
N GLU A 304 -18.10 -6.23 -5.29
CA GLU A 304 -17.63 -7.55 -4.87
C GLU A 304 -16.59 -8.13 -5.84
N ILE A 305 -16.67 -7.79 -7.13
CA ILE A 305 -15.77 -8.28 -8.15
C ILE A 305 -14.48 -7.46 -8.22
N VAL A 306 -14.59 -6.14 -8.23
CA VAL A 306 -13.46 -5.20 -8.23
C VAL A 306 -13.50 -4.41 -6.94
N ALA A 307 -12.83 -4.95 -5.94
CA ALA A 307 -12.76 -4.39 -4.60
C ALA A 307 -11.72 -3.27 -4.52
N GLU A 308 -12.10 -2.17 -3.88
CA GLU A 308 -11.25 -1.00 -3.64
C GLU A 308 -10.81 -0.97 -2.18
N LEU A 309 -9.51 -1.10 -1.90
CA LEU A 309 -8.98 -1.12 -0.53
C LEU A 309 -7.96 -0.01 -0.29
N HIS A 310 -8.38 1.03 0.41
CA HIS A 310 -7.50 2.07 0.95
C HIS A 310 -8.14 2.76 2.16
N SER A 311 -7.39 3.60 2.85
CA SER A 311 -7.82 4.28 4.09
C SER A 311 -9.09 5.17 3.96
N ARG A 312 -9.52 5.49 2.74
CA ARG A 312 -10.67 6.36 2.45
C ARG A 312 -11.81 5.63 1.75
N ALA A 313 -11.69 4.31 1.49
CA ALA A 313 -12.74 3.54 0.85
C ALA A 313 -14.02 3.58 1.70
N ASP A 314 -15.14 3.84 1.04
CA ASP A 314 -16.47 3.84 1.64
C ASP A 314 -17.23 2.60 1.15
N PHE A 315 -17.64 1.73 2.07
CA PHE A 315 -18.35 0.49 1.75
C PHE A 315 -19.84 0.70 1.94
N GLN A 316 -20.64 0.33 0.93
CA GLN A 316 -22.09 0.50 0.97
C GLN A 316 -22.77 -0.50 1.93
N ASP A 317 -22.19 -1.69 2.03
CA ASP A 317 -22.71 -2.78 2.88
C ASP A 317 -21.59 -3.52 3.63
N TYR A 318 -22.01 -4.39 4.55
CA TYR A 318 -21.11 -5.17 5.39
C TYR A 318 -20.36 -6.26 4.59
N ASP A 319 -21.04 -6.92 3.64
CA ASP A 319 -20.48 -8.03 2.88
C ASP A 319 -19.38 -7.55 1.95
N THR A 320 -19.58 -6.45 1.23
CA THR A 320 -18.55 -5.80 0.42
C THR A 320 -17.33 -5.40 1.26
N ARG A 321 -17.55 -4.85 2.46
CA ARG A 321 -16.45 -4.51 3.40
C ARG A 321 -15.67 -5.75 3.82
N TYR A 322 -16.37 -6.85 4.12
CA TYR A 322 -15.76 -8.11 4.54
C TYR A 322 -14.89 -8.71 3.43
N LEU A 323 -15.42 -8.83 2.20
CA LEU A 323 -14.69 -9.31 1.02
C LEU A 323 -13.45 -8.48 0.72
N THR A 324 -13.60 -7.16 0.75
CA THR A 324 -12.53 -6.22 0.43
C THR A 324 -11.43 -6.21 1.47
N SER A 325 -11.80 -6.10 2.76
CA SER A 325 -10.83 -5.95 3.85
C SER A 325 -9.95 -7.20 4.03
N LEU A 326 -10.48 -8.37 3.67
CA LEU A 326 -9.80 -9.68 3.78
C LEU A 326 -9.20 -10.18 2.45
N TRP A 327 -9.16 -9.37 1.40
CA TRP A 327 -8.60 -9.73 0.08
C TRP A 327 -9.29 -10.92 -0.62
N ARG A 328 -10.59 -11.12 -0.38
CA ARG A 328 -11.38 -12.22 -0.91
C ARG A 328 -12.06 -11.95 -2.24
N ALA A 329 -12.05 -10.70 -2.69
CA ALA A 329 -12.56 -10.35 -4.02
C ALA A 329 -11.67 -10.90 -5.14
N PRO A 330 -12.21 -11.21 -6.32
CA PRO A 330 -11.43 -11.66 -7.47
C PRO A 330 -10.35 -10.70 -7.92
N ILE A 331 -10.66 -9.40 -7.89
CA ILE A 331 -9.75 -8.32 -8.30
C ILE A 331 -9.67 -7.29 -7.17
N ILE A 332 -8.48 -7.08 -6.61
CA ILE A 332 -8.24 -6.18 -5.49
C ILE A 332 -7.39 -5.01 -5.98
N VAL A 333 -7.93 -3.80 -5.91
CA VAL A 333 -7.20 -2.56 -6.19
C VAL A 333 -6.84 -1.89 -4.89
N THR A 334 -5.55 -1.74 -4.63
CA THR A 334 -5.05 -1.26 -3.32
C THR A 334 -3.86 -0.32 -3.48
N THR A 335 -3.45 0.33 -2.38
CA THR A 335 -2.22 1.14 -2.36
C THR A 335 -0.99 0.30 -2.10
N ALA A 336 0.17 0.77 -2.58
CA ALA A 336 1.47 0.17 -2.23
C ALA A 336 1.71 0.18 -0.71
N VAL A 337 1.25 1.22 -0.02
CA VAL A 337 1.27 1.31 1.46
C VAL A 337 0.52 0.13 2.07
N ALA A 338 -0.78 -0.01 1.77
CA ALA A 338 -1.60 -1.08 2.36
C ALA A 338 -1.10 -2.48 1.99
N PHE A 339 -0.57 -2.66 0.79
CA PHE A 339 -0.08 -3.94 0.31
C PHE A 339 1.23 -4.35 1.01
N PHE A 340 2.27 -3.53 0.94
CA PHE A 340 3.59 -3.88 1.48
C PHE A 340 3.66 -3.81 3.00
N GLU A 341 2.95 -2.86 3.64
CA GLU A 341 2.86 -2.82 5.10
C GLU A 341 2.05 -4.00 5.67
N THR A 342 1.13 -4.61 4.89
CA THR A 342 0.54 -5.90 5.28
C THR A 342 1.58 -7.01 5.31
N ILE A 343 2.46 -7.09 4.31
CA ILE A 343 3.54 -8.11 4.27
C ILE A 343 4.55 -7.88 5.40
N ALA A 344 4.87 -6.62 5.70
CA ALA A 344 5.81 -6.24 6.77
C ALA A 344 5.26 -6.47 8.18
N SER A 345 3.94 -6.55 8.33
CA SER A 345 3.30 -6.53 9.64
C SER A 345 3.61 -7.78 10.48
N ASN A 346 3.63 -7.58 11.79
CA ASN A 346 3.63 -8.64 12.79
C ASN A 346 2.27 -8.82 13.48
N ARG A 347 1.31 -7.88 13.25
CA ARG A 347 0.04 -7.78 13.96
C ARG A 347 -1.02 -8.71 13.38
N PRO A 348 -1.67 -9.56 14.21
CA PRO A 348 -2.70 -10.49 13.74
C PRO A 348 -3.82 -9.82 12.94
N ALA A 349 -4.34 -8.70 13.42
CA ALA A 349 -5.44 -7.97 12.77
C ALA A 349 -5.10 -7.48 11.35
N VAL A 350 -3.85 -7.13 11.08
CA VAL A 350 -3.38 -6.71 9.76
C VAL A 350 -3.09 -7.91 8.87
N LEU A 351 -2.51 -8.97 9.45
CA LEU A 351 -2.12 -10.17 8.74
C LEU A 351 -3.29 -11.05 8.29
N ARG A 352 -4.49 -10.93 8.85
CA ARG A 352 -5.67 -11.79 8.55
C ARG A 352 -5.88 -12.11 7.06
N LYS A 353 -5.49 -11.23 6.18
CA LYS A 353 -5.70 -11.33 4.73
C LYS A 353 -4.51 -11.90 3.94
N LEU A 354 -3.34 -12.07 4.57
CA LEU A 354 -2.11 -12.41 3.84
C LEU A 354 -2.16 -13.81 3.21
N HIS A 355 -2.87 -14.76 3.80
CA HIS A 355 -3.06 -16.12 3.28
C HIS A 355 -3.83 -16.19 1.95
N GLU A 356 -4.44 -15.08 1.50
CA GLU A 356 -5.07 -14.98 0.19
C GLU A 356 -4.07 -14.68 -0.94
N LEU A 357 -2.85 -14.22 -0.61
CA LEU A 357 -1.85 -13.82 -1.60
C LEU A 357 -1.22 -14.97 -2.40
N PRO A 358 -0.94 -16.18 -1.83
CA PRO A 358 -0.40 -17.30 -2.57
C PRO A 358 -1.18 -17.64 -3.85
N GLY A 359 -0.45 -17.86 -4.96
CA GLY A 359 -1.05 -18.18 -6.26
C GLY A 359 -1.70 -17.02 -6.98
N SER A 360 -1.48 -15.79 -6.55
CA SER A 360 -2.07 -14.59 -7.16
C SER A 360 -1.18 -13.99 -8.24
N VAL A 361 -1.77 -13.20 -9.14
CA VAL A 361 -1.05 -12.36 -10.10
C VAL A 361 -1.13 -10.91 -9.66
N ILE A 362 0.01 -10.24 -9.59
CA ILE A 362 0.14 -8.92 -8.95
C ILE A 362 0.70 -7.91 -9.96
N PHE A 363 0.01 -6.80 -10.12
CA PHE A 363 0.42 -5.67 -10.93
C PHE A 363 0.79 -4.49 -10.04
N ILE A 364 2.03 -4.01 -10.15
CA ILE A 364 2.49 -2.78 -9.50
C ILE A 364 2.60 -1.71 -10.59
N ASP A 365 1.65 -0.78 -10.60
CA ASP A 365 1.67 0.36 -11.52
C ASP A 365 2.50 1.49 -10.92
N GLU A 366 3.10 2.30 -11.79
CA GLU A 366 4.06 3.35 -11.44
C GLU A 366 5.11 2.83 -10.41
N ALA A 367 5.68 1.66 -10.70
CA ALA A 367 6.52 0.88 -9.79
C ALA A 367 7.69 1.70 -9.20
N HIS A 368 8.19 2.71 -9.92
CA HIS A 368 9.25 3.61 -9.46
C HIS A 368 8.83 4.51 -8.26
N ASN A 369 7.51 4.70 -8.06
CA ASN A 369 6.93 5.48 -6.95
C ASN A 369 6.21 4.63 -5.90
N ALA A 370 6.12 3.32 -6.13
CA ALA A 370 5.40 2.42 -5.22
C ALA A 370 6.05 2.36 -3.84
N LEU A 371 7.39 2.42 -3.80
CA LEU A 371 8.16 2.31 -2.55
C LEU A 371 9.35 3.29 -2.53
N PRO A 372 9.67 3.85 -1.36
CA PRO A 372 10.95 4.53 -1.13
C PRO A 372 12.13 3.60 -1.40
N LEU A 373 13.21 4.15 -1.95
CA LEU A 373 14.41 3.38 -2.29
C LEU A 373 14.95 2.55 -1.13
N LYS A 374 14.92 3.08 0.11
CA LYS A 374 15.38 2.40 1.33
C LYS A 374 14.60 1.11 1.67
N LEU A 375 13.35 1.00 1.23
CA LEU A 375 12.47 -0.16 1.49
C LEU A 375 12.46 -1.17 0.35
N LEU A 376 12.82 -0.71 -0.84
CA LEU A 376 12.71 -1.49 -2.06
C LEU A 376 13.46 -2.83 -2.02
N PRO A 377 14.73 -2.94 -1.52
CA PRO A 377 15.43 -4.22 -1.48
C PRO A 377 14.76 -5.27 -0.61
N LEU A 378 14.17 -4.87 0.54
CA LEU A 378 13.41 -5.79 1.37
C LEU A 378 12.10 -6.23 0.70
N ALA A 379 11.36 -5.29 0.11
CA ALA A 379 10.16 -5.63 -0.68
C ALA A 379 10.50 -6.54 -1.85
N TRP A 380 11.63 -6.32 -2.53
CA TRP A 380 12.12 -7.17 -3.61
C TRP A 380 12.44 -8.59 -3.12
N LYS A 381 13.05 -8.72 -1.93
CA LYS A 381 13.25 -10.03 -1.28
C LYS A 381 11.91 -10.75 -1.08
N TRP A 382 10.91 -10.08 -0.48
CA TRP A 382 9.58 -10.67 -0.28
C TRP A 382 8.89 -11.06 -1.59
N MET A 383 8.97 -10.21 -2.63
CA MET A 383 8.43 -10.53 -3.96
C MET A 383 9.08 -11.79 -4.54
N ASN A 384 10.41 -11.96 -4.38
CA ASN A 384 11.11 -13.18 -4.82
C ASN A 384 10.64 -14.41 -4.04
N VAL A 385 10.58 -14.34 -2.70
CA VAL A 385 10.08 -15.41 -1.85
C VAL A 385 8.65 -15.81 -2.23
N LEU A 386 7.76 -14.83 -2.37
CA LEU A 386 6.38 -15.06 -2.79
C LEU A 386 6.28 -15.67 -4.19
N SER A 387 7.22 -15.35 -5.09
CA SER A 387 7.27 -15.96 -6.42
C SER A 387 7.75 -17.40 -6.39
N GLU A 388 8.86 -17.66 -5.69
CA GLU A 388 9.51 -18.97 -5.71
C GLU A 388 8.80 -19.99 -4.82
N GLU A 389 8.36 -19.55 -3.64
CA GLU A 389 7.79 -20.45 -2.64
C GLU A 389 6.26 -20.47 -2.65
N TRP A 390 5.57 -19.41 -3.12
CA TRP A 390 4.12 -19.25 -3.06
C TRP A 390 3.44 -19.00 -4.41
N ASN A 391 4.19 -19.24 -5.51
CA ASN A 391 3.71 -19.18 -6.90
C ASN A 391 3.03 -17.85 -7.30
N CYS A 392 3.44 -16.72 -6.72
CA CYS A 392 2.99 -15.40 -7.14
C CYS A 392 3.65 -14.97 -8.47
N TYR A 393 2.92 -14.22 -9.29
CA TYR A 393 3.41 -13.65 -10.53
C TYR A 393 3.33 -12.13 -10.51
N TRP A 394 4.38 -11.44 -10.99
CA TRP A 394 4.48 -9.99 -10.87
C TRP A 394 4.61 -9.31 -12.22
N VAL A 395 3.87 -8.21 -12.38
CA VAL A 395 4.03 -7.25 -13.48
C VAL A 395 4.39 -5.89 -12.89
N LEU A 396 5.54 -5.36 -13.26
CA LEU A 396 5.99 -4.02 -12.88
C LEU A 396 5.81 -3.09 -14.07
N ALA A 397 5.04 -2.02 -13.94
CA ALA A 397 4.86 -1.07 -15.01
C ALA A 397 5.14 0.37 -14.60
N SER A 398 5.60 1.15 -15.54
CA SER A 398 5.79 2.59 -15.40
C SER A 398 6.05 3.25 -16.75
N GLY A 399 5.77 4.55 -16.84
CA GLY A 399 6.21 5.39 -17.96
C GLY A 399 7.70 5.78 -17.89
N SER A 400 8.31 5.58 -16.73
CA SER A 400 9.73 5.87 -16.46
C SER A 400 10.28 4.77 -15.54
N LEU A 401 10.26 3.52 -16.04
CA LEU A 401 10.58 2.35 -15.24
C LEU A 401 12.04 2.34 -14.78
N VAL A 402 12.22 2.29 -13.47
CA VAL A 402 13.54 1.99 -12.88
C VAL A 402 13.68 0.48 -12.79
N ARG A 403 14.69 -0.06 -13.44
CA ARG A 403 15.02 -1.49 -13.41
C ARG A 403 15.88 -1.78 -12.19
N TYR A 404 15.25 -2.00 -11.04
CA TYR A 404 15.90 -2.20 -9.74
C TYR A 404 16.97 -3.30 -9.76
N TRP A 405 16.70 -4.38 -10.49
CA TRP A 405 17.62 -5.51 -10.68
C TRP A 405 18.90 -5.15 -11.48
N LYS A 406 18.98 -3.92 -12.00
CA LYS A 406 20.17 -3.36 -12.69
C LYS A 406 20.87 -2.27 -11.89
N LEU A 407 20.44 -1.99 -10.66
CA LEU A 407 21.09 -0.99 -9.81
C LEU A 407 22.30 -1.62 -9.12
N ASN A 408 23.48 -1.42 -9.70
CA ASN A 408 24.73 -2.08 -9.29
C ASN A 408 25.03 -1.94 -7.79
N ARG A 409 24.83 -0.76 -7.22
CA ARG A 409 25.07 -0.52 -5.78
C ARG A 409 24.17 -1.32 -4.85
N LEU A 410 22.93 -1.59 -5.25
CA LEU A 410 22.02 -2.46 -4.51
C LEU A 410 22.35 -3.94 -4.71
N THR A 411 22.91 -4.30 -5.86
CA THR A 411 23.21 -5.68 -6.25
C THR A 411 24.62 -6.13 -5.84
N GLU A 412 25.61 -5.25 -5.92
CA GLU A 412 27.01 -5.53 -5.59
C GLU A 412 27.32 -5.47 -4.09
N SER A 413 26.52 -4.76 -3.30
CA SER A 413 26.80 -4.54 -1.90
C SER A 413 26.40 -5.73 -1.03
N GLN A 414 27.10 -6.86 -1.11
CA GLN A 414 27.04 -7.99 -0.14
C GLN A 414 25.64 -8.53 0.20
N ILE A 415 24.63 -8.06 -0.49
CA ILE A 415 23.27 -8.56 -0.42
C ILE A 415 23.23 -9.68 -1.45
N ASN A 416 23.26 -10.93 -1.01
CA ASN A 416 23.05 -12.12 -1.85
C ASN A 416 21.63 -12.13 -2.45
N MET A 417 21.30 -11.10 -3.24
CA MET A 417 20.03 -11.05 -3.94
C MET A 417 20.19 -11.80 -5.27
N THR A 418 19.57 -12.96 -5.35
CA THR A 418 19.34 -13.61 -6.64
C THR A 418 18.46 -12.70 -7.50
N HIS A 419 18.95 -12.36 -8.70
CA HIS A 419 18.14 -11.58 -9.64
C HIS A 419 17.27 -12.56 -10.44
N PRO A 420 15.93 -12.49 -10.28
CA PRO A 420 15.06 -13.28 -11.11
C PRO A 420 15.14 -12.81 -12.56
N THR A 421 14.86 -13.73 -13.49
CA THR A 421 14.67 -13.36 -14.89
C THR A 421 13.41 -12.50 -15.02
N VAL A 422 13.58 -11.26 -15.48
CA VAL A 422 12.49 -10.31 -15.72
C VAL A 422 12.28 -10.18 -17.22
N SER A 423 11.09 -10.49 -17.71
CA SER A 423 10.74 -10.44 -19.13
C SER A 423 10.00 -9.15 -19.48
N GLU A 424 10.28 -8.57 -20.63
CA GLU A 424 9.55 -7.41 -21.14
C GLU A 424 8.28 -7.84 -21.88
N LEU A 425 7.12 -7.24 -21.55
CA LEU A 425 5.85 -7.50 -22.24
C LEU A 425 5.79 -6.85 -23.64
N VAL A 426 6.41 -5.66 -23.74
CA VAL A 426 6.44 -4.88 -24.98
C VAL A 426 7.81 -5.01 -25.62
N GLN A 427 7.84 -5.51 -26.85
CA GLN A 427 9.08 -5.68 -27.59
C GLN A 427 9.76 -4.32 -27.85
N SER A 428 11.09 -4.32 -27.95
CA SER A 428 11.92 -3.10 -28.07
C SER A 428 11.51 -2.19 -29.23
N GLU A 429 11.10 -2.77 -30.37
CA GLU A 429 10.69 -2.01 -31.55
C GLU A 429 9.37 -1.22 -31.30
N LEU A 430 8.35 -1.88 -30.76
CA LEU A 430 7.08 -1.21 -30.43
C LEU A 430 7.30 -0.19 -29.31
N ARG A 431 8.10 -0.55 -28.30
CA ARG A 431 8.49 0.38 -27.22
C ARG A 431 9.15 1.64 -27.77
N SER A 432 10.12 1.50 -28.68
CA SER A 432 10.81 2.65 -29.30
C SER A 432 9.83 3.54 -30.08
N ARG A 433 8.87 2.96 -30.81
CA ARG A 433 7.83 3.72 -31.52
C ARG A 433 6.92 4.49 -30.55
N LEU A 434 6.49 3.86 -29.46
CA LEU A 434 5.69 4.49 -28.41
C LEU A 434 6.45 5.64 -27.73
N MET A 435 7.73 5.42 -27.41
CA MET A 435 8.58 6.45 -26.80
C MET A 435 8.81 7.63 -27.72
N LYS A 436 9.13 7.37 -28.98
CA LYS A 436 9.33 8.42 -30.00
C LYS A 436 8.07 9.27 -30.22
N TYR A 437 6.88 8.63 -30.25
CA TYR A 437 5.63 9.34 -30.35
C TYR A 437 5.41 10.32 -29.18
N GLU A 438 5.72 9.90 -27.96
CA GLU A 438 5.57 10.73 -26.75
C GLU A 438 6.70 11.76 -26.58
N GLN A 439 7.95 11.47 -26.98
CA GLN A 439 9.06 12.43 -26.94
C GLN A 439 8.84 13.63 -27.83
N ASN A 440 8.30 13.42 -29.03
CA ASN A 440 8.01 14.50 -29.98
C ASN A 440 6.95 15.49 -29.47
N ARG A 441 6.27 15.17 -28.40
CA ARG A 441 5.15 15.94 -27.86
C ARG A 441 5.57 17.12 -27.00
N ILE A 442 6.78 17.08 -26.38
CA ILE A 442 7.24 18.07 -25.41
C ILE A 442 8.74 18.32 -25.57
N ARG A 443 9.13 19.57 -25.53
CA ARG A 443 10.54 19.97 -25.48
C ARG A 443 10.96 20.20 -24.03
N PHE A 444 12.02 19.50 -23.55
CA PHE A 444 12.64 19.77 -22.26
C PHE A 444 13.60 20.95 -22.36
N CYS A 445 13.46 21.92 -21.46
CA CYS A 445 14.25 23.13 -21.38
C CYS A 445 14.80 23.32 -19.97
N TRP A 446 15.93 23.97 -19.85
CA TRP A 446 16.54 24.29 -18.56
C TRP A 446 16.95 25.76 -18.49
N ARG A 447 16.57 26.43 -17.40
CA ARG A 447 17.07 27.76 -17.06
C ARG A 447 18.32 27.60 -16.19
N SER A 448 19.50 27.77 -16.76
CA SER A 448 20.80 27.53 -16.10
C SER A 448 21.12 28.49 -14.97
N LYS A 449 20.58 29.71 -15.00
CA LYS A 449 20.77 30.72 -13.94
C LYS A 449 19.63 30.62 -12.94
N PRO A 450 19.94 30.45 -11.63
CA PRO A 450 18.94 30.51 -10.59
C PRO A 450 18.08 31.79 -10.66
N ILE A 451 16.80 31.68 -10.35
CA ILE A 451 15.82 32.76 -10.51
C ILE A 451 15.31 33.25 -9.17
N GLY A 452 15.18 34.57 -9.01
CA GLY A 452 14.55 35.16 -7.85
C GLY A 452 13.03 35.03 -7.89
N ARG A 453 12.39 35.03 -6.72
CA ARG A 453 10.93 34.84 -6.54
C ARG A 453 10.08 35.79 -7.41
N LYS A 454 10.38 37.10 -7.39
CA LYS A 454 9.64 38.10 -8.17
C LYS A 454 9.86 37.92 -9.67
N GLU A 455 11.07 37.60 -10.07
CA GLU A 455 11.42 37.33 -11.46
C GLU A 455 10.73 36.05 -12.00
N LEU A 456 10.62 35.02 -11.18
CA LEU A 456 9.89 33.79 -11.54
C LEU A 456 8.44 34.10 -11.94
N VAL A 457 7.75 34.91 -11.14
CA VAL A 457 6.35 35.29 -11.37
C VAL A 457 6.20 36.00 -12.72
N GLU A 458 7.15 36.84 -13.10
CA GLU A 458 7.16 37.53 -14.41
C GLU A 458 7.54 36.59 -15.55
N TRP A 459 8.54 35.75 -15.34
CA TRP A 459 9.04 34.84 -16.35
C TRP A 459 7.99 33.82 -16.78
N ILE A 460 7.26 33.22 -15.83
CA ILE A 460 6.19 32.25 -16.11
C ILE A 460 5.10 32.88 -17.01
N HIS A 461 4.77 34.12 -16.78
CA HIS A 461 3.68 34.83 -17.50
C HIS A 461 4.07 35.21 -18.95
N GLN A 462 5.35 35.08 -19.34
CA GLN A 462 5.78 35.28 -20.72
C GLN A 462 5.44 34.09 -21.63
N PHE A 463 5.03 32.96 -21.09
CA PHE A 463 4.69 31.75 -21.84
C PHE A 463 3.17 31.58 -21.99
N PRO A 464 2.73 30.91 -23.05
CA PRO A 464 1.30 30.66 -23.24
C PRO A 464 0.74 29.76 -22.13
N GLY A 465 -0.50 30.03 -21.73
CA GLY A 465 -1.23 29.23 -20.76
C GLY A 465 -2.31 28.35 -21.41
N PRO A 466 -2.95 27.49 -20.63
CA PRO A 466 -2.78 27.32 -19.19
C PRO A 466 -1.41 26.74 -18.81
N ARG A 467 -0.85 27.21 -17.68
CA ARG A 467 0.50 26.85 -17.23
C ARG A 467 0.45 25.99 -15.98
N LEU A 468 1.37 25.04 -15.87
CA LEU A 468 1.59 24.23 -14.68
C LEU A 468 2.95 24.56 -14.05
N LEU A 469 2.95 24.99 -12.79
CA LEU A 469 4.15 25.21 -11.98
C LEU A 469 4.20 24.21 -10.82
N ILE A 470 5.20 23.35 -10.78
CA ILE A 470 5.38 22.37 -9.70
C ILE A 470 6.61 22.73 -8.86
N LEU A 471 6.40 22.83 -7.55
CA LEU A 471 7.39 23.22 -6.57
C LEU A 471 7.65 22.11 -5.54
N ASN A 472 8.86 22.11 -4.95
CA ASN A 472 9.34 21.02 -4.11
C ASN A 472 8.74 21.02 -2.70
N THR A 473 8.29 22.17 -2.21
CA THR A 473 7.75 22.29 -0.86
C THR A 473 6.35 22.93 -0.86
N VAL A 474 5.56 22.59 0.14
CA VAL A 474 4.24 23.22 0.36
C VAL A 474 4.36 24.73 0.59
N GLN A 475 5.43 25.16 1.27
CA GLN A 475 5.69 26.57 1.53
C GLN A 475 6.01 27.33 0.24
N ASN A 476 6.92 26.81 -0.61
CA ASN A 476 7.25 27.44 -1.88
C ASN A 476 6.00 27.57 -2.77
N ALA A 477 5.17 26.52 -2.83
CA ALA A 477 3.93 26.54 -3.59
C ALA A 477 2.96 27.62 -3.09
N ALA A 478 2.78 27.74 -1.78
CA ALA A 478 1.88 28.74 -1.20
C ALA A 478 2.41 30.18 -1.38
N VAL A 479 3.73 30.40 -1.19
CA VAL A 479 4.37 31.72 -1.38
C VAL A 479 4.21 32.18 -2.83
N ILE A 480 4.57 31.33 -3.80
CA ILE A 480 4.48 31.71 -5.23
C ILE A 480 3.03 31.85 -5.70
N ALA A 481 2.10 31.00 -5.21
CA ALA A 481 0.69 31.14 -5.52
C ALA A 481 0.12 32.48 -4.98
N ASN A 482 0.55 32.89 -3.80
CA ASN A 482 0.17 34.17 -3.22
C ASN A 482 0.76 35.37 -4.01
N ASP A 483 2.03 35.29 -4.42
CA ASP A 483 2.68 36.34 -5.23
C ASP A 483 2.02 36.49 -6.61
N LEU A 484 1.70 35.38 -7.28
CA LEU A 484 0.96 35.40 -8.56
C LEU A 484 -0.45 36.01 -8.37
N CYS A 485 -1.14 35.63 -7.28
CA CYS A 485 -2.45 36.16 -6.95
C CYS A 485 -2.41 37.66 -6.71
N HIS A 486 -1.41 38.18 -5.98
CA HIS A 486 -1.24 39.61 -5.75
C HIS A 486 -0.94 40.41 -7.03
N LYS A 487 -0.17 39.81 -7.95
CA LYS A 487 0.26 40.49 -9.18
C LYS A 487 -0.78 40.42 -10.29
N TYR A 488 -1.44 39.28 -10.50
CA TYR A 488 -2.31 39.03 -11.64
C TYR A 488 -3.79 38.79 -11.27
N GLY A 489 -4.09 38.75 -9.98
CA GLY A 489 -5.44 38.54 -9.48
C GLY A 489 -5.76 37.04 -9.23
N ARG A 490 -6.76 36.81 -8.38
CA ARG A 490 -7.16 35.47 -7.91
C ARG A 490 -7.63 34.53 -9.06
N ASN A 491 -8.26 35.11 -10.07
CA ASN A 491 -8.80 34.35 -11.20
C ASN A 491 -7.71 33.76 -12.12
N CYS A 492 -6.49 34.31 -12.08
CA CYS A 492 -5.38 33.86 -12.88
C CYS A 492 -4.54 32.73 -12.21
N VAL A 493 -4.92 32.31 -10.99
CA VAL A 493 -4.12 31.35 -10.20
C VAL A 493 -5.00 30.31 -9.52
N GLU A 494 -4.63 29.05 -9.65
CA GLU A 494 -5.11 27.94 -8.84
C GLU A 494 -3.95 27.38 -8.01
N HIS A 495 -4.24 26.78 -6.86
CA HIS A 495 -3.23 26.17 -5.99
C HIS A 495 -3.68 24.78 -5.51
N ILE A 496 -2.78 23.80 -5.63
CA ILE A 496 -2.99 22.43 -5.14
C ILE A 496 -1.76 21.96 -4.37
N SER A 497 -1.92 21.70 -3.09
CA SER A 497 -0.89 21.07 -2.26
C SER A 497 -1.52 20.28 -1.11
N THR A 498 -0.69 19.62 -0.31
CA THR A 498 -1.13 18.96 0.92
C THR A 498 -1.48 19.94 2.06
N ALA A 499 -1.34 21.23 1.84
CA ALA A 499 -1.88 22.26 2.75
C ALA A 499 -3.41 22.34 2.73
N LEU A 500 -4.03 21.90 1.64
CA LEU A 500 -5.48 21.82 1.52
C LEU A 500 -6.01 20.55 2.18
N THR A 501 -7.18 20.63 2.80
CA THR A 501 -7.92 19.43 3.20
C THR A 501 -8.20 18.53 1.98
N PRO A 502 -8.41 17.22 2.16
CA PRO A 502 -8.82 16.34 1.06
C PRO A 502 -10.07 16.83 0.32
N GLU A 503 -11.06 17.39 1.04
CA GLU A 503 -12.27 17.95 0.45
C GLU A 503 -11.97 19.15 -0.45
N ASP A 504 -11.25 20.16 0.05
CA ASP A 504 -10.91 21.36 -0.72
C ASP A 504 -9.97 21.05 -1.89
N ARG A 505 -9.05 20.10 -1.72
CA ARG A 505 -8.18 19.62 -2.79
C ARG A 505 -8.97 18.95 -3.91
N SER A 506 -9.94 18.10 -3.58
CA SER A 506 -10.82 17.46 -4.55
C SER A 506 -11.66 18.50 -5.31
N ALA A 507 -12.23 19.46 -4.60
CA ALA A 507 -12.97 20.58 -5.22
C ALA A 507 -12.09 21.40 -6.16
N THR A 508 -10.82 21.64 -5.79
CA THR A 508 -9.88 22.37 -6.65
C THR A 508 -9.47 21.56 -7.88
N ILE A 509 -9.24 20.25 -7.74
CA ILE A 509 -8.97 19.37 -8.88
C ILE A 509 -10.12 19.42 -9.89
N GLU A 510 -11.35 19.34 -9.42
CA GLU A 510 -12.52 19.40 -10.31
C GLU A 510 -12.64 20.75 -11.01
N ARG A 511 -12.44 21.86 -10.30
CA ARG A 511 -12.42 23.20 -10.89
C ARG A 511 -11.30 23.35 -11.95
N VAL A 512 -10.11 22.83 -11.69
CA VAL A 512 -9.00 22.82 -12.65
C VAL A 512 -9.36 22.02 -13.91
N LYS A 513 -10.01 20.85 -13.77
CA LYS A 513 -10.49 20.05 -14.90
C LYS A 513 -11.46 20.85 -15.78
N GLN A 514 -12.44 21.52 -15.14
CA GLN A 514 -13.42 22.34 -15.85
C GLN A 514 -12.77 23.49 -16.60
N ARG A 515 -11.79 24.16 -15.99
CA ARG A 515 -11.01 25.23 -16.62
C ARG A 515 -10.21 24.73 -17.82
N LEU A 516 -9.56 23.58 -17.71
CA LEU A 516 -8.79 22.95 -18.81
C LEU A 516 -9.67 22.50 -19.99
N GLN A 517 -10.96 22.24 -19.76
CA GLN A 517 -11.93 21.92 -20.82
C GLN A 517 -12.45 23.17 -21.53
N ASN A 518 -12.34 24.33 -20.92
CA ASN A 518 -12.80 25.59 -21.51
C ASN A 518 -11.69 26.22 -22.37
N SER A 519 -11.80 26.09 -23.68
CA SER A 519 -10.82 26.63 -24.65
C SER A 519 -10.68 28.16 -24.62
N CYS A 520 -11.63 28.89 -24.02
CA CYS A 520 -11.57 30.34 -23.86
C CYS A 520 -10.83 30.78 -22.57
N ASP A 521 -10.60 29.87 -21.61
CA ASP A 521 -9.92 30.16 -20.33
C ASP A 521 -8.47 29.67 -20.40
N THR A 522 -7.60 30.45 -21.02
CA THR A 522 -6.22 30.04 -21.30
C THR A 522 -5.17 30.75 -20.43
N ASP A 523 -5.43 31.98 -19.97
CA ASP A 523 -4.38 32.77 -19.27
C ASP A 523 -4.43 32.62 -17.75
N TRP A 524 -4.04 31.44 -17.26
CA TRP A 524 -3.94 31.15 -15.84
C TRP A 524 -2.83 30.15 -15.53
N THR A 525 -2.45 30.04 -14.26
CA THR A 525 -1.38 29.15 -13.77
C THR A 525 -1.88 28.30 -12.61
N LEU A 526 -1.70 26.97 -12.69
CA LEU A 526 -1.79 26.09 -11.55
C LEU A 526 -0.43 26.05 -10.85
N VAL A 527 -0.37 26.46 -9.59
CA VAL A 527 0.79 26.24 -8.72
C VAL A 527 0.52 25.01 -7.86
N ALA A 528 1.41 24.04 -7.89
CA ALA A 528 1.20 22.79 -7.16
C ALA A 528 2.52 22.24 -6.57
N THR A 529 2.39 21.28 -5.66
CA THR A 529 3.48 20.39 -5.26
C THR A 529 3.46 19.11 -6.12
N SER A 530 4.36 18.16 -5.86
CA SER A 530 4.41 16.86 -6.54
C SER A 530 3.11 16.04 -6.52
N CYS A 531 2.12 16.45 -5.73
CA CYS A 531 0.81 15.77 -5.66
C CYS A 531 0.01 15.76 -6.98
N VAL A 532 0.42 16.54 -7.99
CA VAL A 532 -0.18 16.55 -9.33
C VAL A 532 0.63 15.79 -10.38
N GLU A 533 1.85 15.33 -10.05
CA GLU A 533 2.70 14.54 -10.94
C GLU A 533 2.08 13.18 -11.28
N ALA A 534 1.29 12.63 -10.36
CA ALA A 534 0.52 11.40 -10.57
C ALA A 534 -0.93 11.57 -10.10
N GLY A 535 -1.84 10.74 -10.62
CA GLY A 535 -3.22 10.67 -10.12
C GLY A 535 -4.20 11.71 -10.62
N VAL A 536 -3.80 12.62 -11.52
CA VAL A 536 -4.71 13.61 -12.12
C VAL A 536 -4.64 13.57 -13.64
N ASP A 537 -5.78 13.77 -14.29
CA ASP A 537 -5.87 13.83 -15.75
C ASP A 537 -5.89 15.30 -16.20
N PHE A 538 -4.70 15.91 -16.20
CA PHE A 538 -4.49 17.28 -16.65
C PHE A 538 -3.70 17.33 -17.95
N SER A 539 -3.96 18.38 -18.75
CA SER A 539 -3.21 18.67 -19.98
C SER A 539 -2.99 20.18 -20.10
N PHE A 540 -1.83 20.63 -19.64
CA PHE A 540 -1.40 22.03 -19.73
C PHE A 540 -0.60 22.30 -21.00
N GLN A 541 -0.48 23.56 -21.40
CA GLN A 541 0.29 23.95 -22.58
C GLN A 541 1.79 24.13 -22.23
N THR A 542 2.10 24.79 -21.12
CA THR A 542 3.48 25.02 -20.66
C THR A 542 3.65 24.51 -19.24
N GLY A 543 4.79 23.85 -18.97
CA GLY A 543 5.15 23.34 -17.67
C GLY A 543 6.42 23.98 -17.11
N PHE A 544 6.45 24.15 -15.80
CA PHE A 544 7.61 24.60 -15.03
C PHE A 544 7.79 23.66 -13.83
N ARG A 545 8.99 23.16 -13.65
CA ARG A 545 9.33 22.29 -12.52
C ARG A 545 10.58 22.81 -11.80
N GLU A 546 10.43 23.19 -10.53
CA GLU A 546 11.59 23.40 -9.67
C GLU A 546 12.48 22.16 -9.73
N MET A 547 13.80 22.32 -9.88
CA MET A 547 14.74 21.21 -10.06
C MET A 547 14.55 20.14 -8.97
N ALA A 548 14.42 18.89 -9.41
CA ALA A 548 14.21 17.72 -8.57
C ALA A 548 14.88 16.49 -9.22
N SER A 549 14.29 15.28 -9.12
CA SER A 549 14.80 14.11 -9.84
C SER A 549 14.39 14.09 -11.32
N LEU A 550 15.10 13.31 -12.11
CA LEU A 550 14.71 13.03 -13.50
C LEU A 550 13.28 12.42 -13.56
N LEU A 551 12.98 11.50 -12.66
CA LEU A 551 11.67 10.84 -12.60
C LEU A 551 10.55 11.84 -12.37
N SER A 552 10.71 12.76 -11.43
CA SER A 552 9.77 13.83 -11.15
C SER A 552 9.57 14.76 -12.35
N LEU A 553 10.64 15.11 -13.06
CA LEU A 553 10.56 15.92 -14.29
C LEU A 553 9.76 15.20 -15.37
N LEU A 554 10.00 13.91 -15.59
CA LEU A 554 9.27 13.10 -16.58
C LEU A 554 7.79 12.97 -16.26
N GLN A 555 7.44 12.82 -14.96
CA GLN A 555 6.05 12.76 -14.52
C GLN A 555 5.31 14.09 -14.70
N ALA A 556 5.97 15.18 -14.32
CA ALA A 556 5.46 16.53 -14.54
C ALA A 556 5.22 16.78 -16.05
N ALA A 557 6.17 16.37 -16.90
CA ALA A 557 6.06 16.43 -18.36
C ALA A 557 4.86 15.62 -18.89
N GLY A 558 4.51 14.52 -18.25
CA GLY A 558 3.30 13.74 -18.55
C GLY A 558 1.98 14.51 -18.39
N ARG A 559 1.99 15.70 -17.77
CA ARG A 559 0.85 16.61 -17.59
C ARG A 559 0.84 17.76 -18.60
N ILE A 560 1.82 17.84 -19.46
CA ILE A 560 1.95 18.89 -20.49
C ILE A 560 1.61 18.27 -21.85
N ASN A 561 0.78 18.98 -22.61
CA ASN A 561 0.37 18.55 -23.97
C ASN A 561 -0.03 17.07 -24.07
N ARG A 562 -0.77 16.59 -23.09
CA ARG A 562 -1.07 15.16 -22.92
C ARG A 562 -1.74 14.53 -24.15
N HIS A 563 -2.45 15.33 -24.92
CA HIS A 563 -3.15 14.89 -26.14
C HIS A 563 -2.32 15.07 -27.41
N GLY A 564 -1.15 15.68 -27.34
CA GLY A 564 -0.26 15.89 -28.49
C GLY A 564 -0.77 16.92 -29.52
N ILE A 565 -1.60 17.87 -29.08
CA ILE A 565 -2.26 18.85 -29.96
C ILE A 565 -1.34 20.02 -30.29
N ASP A 566 -0.45 20.40 -29.35
CA ASP A 566 0.43 21.55 -29.49
C ASP A 566 1.85 21.10 -29.86
N SER A 567 2.36 21.62 -30.99
CA SER A 567 3.74 21.33 -31.44
C SER A 567 4.82 22.10 -30.67
N ASN A 568 4.47 23.13 -29.89
CA ASN A 568 5.39 24.00 -29.18
C ASN A 568 5.40 23.82 -27.68
N ALA A 569 4.76 22.77 -27.16
CA ALA A 569 4.70 22.51 -25.73
C ALA A 569 6.11 22.32 -25.13
N SER A 570 6.33 22.94 -23.97
CA SER A 570 7.63 22.88 -23.31
C SER A 570 7.52 22.63 -21.81
N MET A 571 8.52 21.93 -21.29
CA MET A 571 8.71 21.69 -19.88
C MET A 571 10.02 22.29 -19.42
N TRP A 572 9.94 23.32 -18.60
CA TRP A 572 11.09 24.07 -18.09
C TRP A 572 11.50 23.59 -16.71
N SER A 573 12.79 23.32 -16.53
CA SER A 573 13.38 23.11 -15.21
C SER A 573 14.16 24.35 -14.77
N PHE A 574 14.11 24.70 -13.49
CA PHE A 574 14.75 25.88 -12.92
C PHE A 574 15.12 25.69 -11.45
N GLU A 575 15.99 26.55 -10.92
CA GLU A 575 16.38 26.61 -9.51
C GLU A 575 16.10 27.99 -8.95
N PHE A 576 15.76 28.08 -7.66
CA PHE A 576 15.62 29.37 -6.97
C PHE A 576 16.98 29.95 -6.56
N GLN A 577 17.06 31.27 -6.51
CA GLN A 577 18.04 31.97 -5.69
C GLN A 577 17.66 31.83 -4.22
N ASP A 578 18.63 31.98 -3.31
CA ASP A 578 18.33 31.99 -1.87
C ASP A 578 17.34 33.11 -1.51
N ASP A 579 16.28 32.73 -0.83
CA ASP A 579 15.21 33.61 -0.38
C ASP A 579 14.70 33.16 0.99
N SER A 580 14.59 34.08 1.95
CA SER A 580 14.16 33.77 3.33
C SER A 580 12.73 33.22 3.45
N MET A 581 11.88 33.46 2.44
CA MET A 581 10.51 32.96 2.37
C MET A 581 10.41 31.56 1.77
N LEU A 582 11.48 31.08 1.10
CA LEU A 582 11.50 29.79 0.42
C LEU A 582 12.30 28.75 1.22
N ASN A 583 11.90 27.49 1.09
CA ASN A 583 12.57 26.38 1.74
C ASN A 583 13.20 25.45 0.68
N ASN A 584 14.42 25.06 0.93
CA ASN A 584 15.06 23.96 0.17
C ASN A 584 14.65 22.61 0.76
N ASN A 585 14.55 21.59 -0.08
CA ASN A 585 14.34 20.22 0.36
C ASN A 585 15.69 19.46 0.29
N PRO A 586 16.37 19.23 1.44
CA PRO A 586 17.67 18.57 1.45
C PRO A 586 17.66 17.14 0.89
N GLN A 587 16.53 16.45 0.99
CA GLN A 587 16.37 15.08 0.48
C GLN A 587 16.52 14.98 -1.04
N LEU A 588 16.35 16.09 -1.76
CA LEU A 588 16.47 16.15 -3.21
C LEU A 588 17.87 16.55 -3.69
N ALA A 589 18.82 16.83 -2.80
CA ALA A 589 20.13 17.38 -3.17
C ALA A 589 20.89 16.51 -4.19
N ALA A 590 20.96 15.20 -3.97
CA ALA A 590 21.60 14.26 -4.89
C ALA A 590 20.89 14.20 -6.25
N SER A 591 19.56 14.12 -6.24
CA SER A 591 18.73 14.07 -7.45
C SER A 591 18.86 15.35 -8.28
N VAL A 592 18.82 16.53 -7.62
CA VAL A 592 19.01 17.84 -8.25
C VAL A 592 20.38 17.92 -8.94
N GLU A 593 21.43 17.45 -8.27
CA GLU A 593 22.79 17.47 -8.84
C GLU A 593 22.91 16.54 -10.06
N VAL A 594 22.31 15.34 -10.01
CA VAL A 594 22.29 14.41 -11.14
C VAL A 594 21.60 15.04 -12.34
N LEU A 595 20.39 15.58 -12.14
CA LEU A 595 19.61 16.19 -13.23
C LEU A 595 20.32 17.42 -13.81
N ARG A 596 20.90 18.27 -12.94
CA ARG A 596 21.71 19.43 -13.37
C ARG A 596 22.88 19.01 -14.27
N ASN A 597 23.61 17.96 -13.89
CA ASN A 597 24.73 17.43 -14.69
C ASN A 597 24.26 16.90 -16.05
N TYR A 598 23.08 16.31 -16.15
CA TYR A 598 22.52 15.88 -17.43
C TYR A 598 22.25 17.07 -18.34
N PHE A 599 21.65 18.15 -17.86
CA PHE A 599 21.45 19.38 -18.63
C PHE A 599 22.79 20.04 -19.01
N MET A 600 23.73 20.14 -18.09
CA MET A 600 25.04 20.75 -18.37
C MET A 600 25.82 19.99 -19.46
N ARG A 601 25.64 18.68 -19.54
CA ARG A 601 26.29 17.83 -20.56
C ARG A 601 25.48 17.70 -21.85
N ASN A 602 24.36 18.42 -21.96
CA ASN A 602 23.39 18.32 -23.06
C ASN A 602 22.92 16.87 -23.33
N ILE A 603 22.74 16.08 -22.26
CA ILE A 603 22.17 14.74 -22.38
C ILE A 603 20.67 14.91 -22.65
N GLU A 604 20.17 14.26 -23.69
CA GLU A 604 18.75 14.28 -24.03
C GLU A 604 17.90 13.64 -22.91
N ILE A 605 16.97 14.40 -22.35
CA ILE A 605 16.10 13.93 -21.26
C ILE A 605 15.07 12.95 -21.82
N SER A 606 15.14 11.72 -21.36
CA SER A 606 14.21 10.65 -21.78
C SER A 606 13.95 9.64 -20.66
N PRO A 607 12.84 8.87 -20.72
CA PRO A 607 12.56 7.80 -19.77
C PRO A 607 13.63 6.70 -19.73
N GLU A 608 14.43 6.54 -20.76
CA GLU A 608 15.50 5.54 -20.83
C GLU A 608 16.61 5.78 -19.81
N LEU A 609 16.79 7.04 -19.39
CA LEU A 609 17.75 7.43 -18.37
C LEU A 609 17.29 7.09 -16.93
N SER A 610 16.04 6.64 -16.71
CA SER A 610 15.47 6.48 -15.36
C SER A 610 16.33 5.57 -14.46
N THR A 611 16.79 4.43 -14.97
CA THR A 611 17.63 3.50 -14.19
C THR A 611 19.02 4.09 -13.94
N GLN A 612 19.62 4.73 -14.94
CA GLN A 612 20.94 5.36 -14.81
C GLN A 612 20.88 6.53 -13.81
N SER A 613 19.84 7.37 -13.90
CA SER A 613 19.65 8.49 -12.97
C SER A 613 19.56 8.02 -11.52
N MET A 614 18.75 6.98 -11.25
CA MET A 614 18.65 6.41 -9.92
C MET A 614 19.99 5.84 -9.43
N ASN A 615 20.74 5.16 -10.29
CA ASN A 615 22.06 4.67 -9.94
C ASN A 615 23.04 5.81 -9.61
N ASP A 616 23.02 6.89 -10.39
CA ASP A 616 23.85 8.07 -10.17
C ASP A 616 23.48 8.81 -8.88
N GLU A 617 22.19 8.83 -8.51
CA GLU A 617 21.70 9.37 -7.24
C GLU A 617 22.22 8.55 -6.05
N ILE A 618 22.15 7.21 -6.11
CA ILE A 618 22.67 6.31 -5.06
C ILE A 618 24.19 6.44 -4.91
N VAL A 619 24.93 6.68 -6.01
CA VAL A 619 26.38 6.90 -5.95
C VAL A 619 26.73 8.19 -5.20
N ARG A 620 25.88 9.23 -5.30
CA ARG A 620 26.09 10.51 -4.61
C ARG A 620 25.69 10.49 -3.16
N ASP A 621 24.60 9.81 -2.86
CA ASP A 621 24.10 9.64 -1.49
C ASP A 621 23.80 8.17 -1.23
N ASP A 622 24.74 7.51 -0.57
CA ASP A 622 24.63 6.10 -0.19
C ASP A 622 24.04 5.90 1.22
N SER A 623 23.55 6.96 1.85
CA SER A 623 22.98 6.91 3.21
C SER A 623 21.84 5.89 3.35
N CYS A 624 21.04 5.75 2.28
CA CYS A 624 19.96 4.75 2.23
C CYS A 624 20.46 3.30 2.33
N LEU A 625 21.70 2.99 1.88
CA LEU A 625 22.26 1.63 1.90
C LEU A 625 22.48 1.10 3.33
N LYS A 626 22.70 1.98 4.31
CA LYS A 626 22.79 1.57 5.74
C LYS A 626 21.43 1.06 6.23
N VAL A 627 20.36 1.78 5.92
CA VAL A 627 18.97 1.38 6.26
C VAL A 627 18.61 0.06 5.56
N VAL A 628 18.94 -0.06 4.27
CA VAL A 628 18.73 -1.29 3.49
C VAL A 628 19.38 -2.51 4.15
N ARG A 629 20.69 -2.41 4.50
CA ARG A 629 21.42 -3.51 5.16
C ARG A 629 20.83 -3.86 6.52
N HIS A 630 20.41 -2.84 7.27
CA HIS A 630 19.77 -3.03 8.56
C HIS A 630 18.46 -3.81 8.40
N LEU A 631 17.54 -3.34 7.57
CA LEU A 631 16.24 -4.00 7.36
C LEU A 631 16.37 -5.44 6.88
N LEU A 632 17.26 -5.70 5.90
CA LEU A 632 17.49 -7.06 5.41
C LEU A 632 18.01 -7.98 6.52
N LYS A 633 18.95 -7.50 7.34
CA LYS A 633 19.46 -8.25 8.50
C LYS A 633 18.37 -8.53 9.54
N GLN A 634 17.49 -7.56 9.81
CA GLN A 634 16.38 -7.73 10.74
C GLN A 634 15.39 -8.78 10.23
N GLU A 635 15.06 -8.74 8.95
CA GLU A 635 14.18 -9.74 8.32
C GLU A 635 14.80 -11.15 8.35
N ASP A 636 16.09 -11.30 7.99
CA ASP A 636 16.81 -12.58 8.06
C ASP A 636 16.86 -13.16 9.48
N ALA A 637 16.86 -12.27 10.47
CA ALA A 637 16.86 -12.64 11.90
C ALA A 637 15.43 -12.76 12.47
N MET A 638 14.40 -12.66 11.65
CA MET A 638 12.99 -12.71 12.07
C MET A 638 12.65 -11.72 13.21
N GLN A 639 13.12 -10.49 13.07
CA GLN A 639 12.80 -9.41 14.03
C GLN A 639 11.49 -8.74 13.58
N PHE A 640 10.36 -9.40 13.86
CA PHE A 640 9.07 -9.02 13.29
C PHE A 640 8.54 -7.68 13.81
N GLU A 641 8.68 -7.40 15.10
CA GLU A 641 8.27 -6.12 15.70
C GLU A 641 9.13 -4.97 15.17
N THR A 642 10.44 -5.20 15.04
CA THR A 642 11.38 -4.22 14.49
C THR A 642 11.01 -3.91 13.02
N ILE A 643 10.72 -4.91 12.20
CA ILE A 643 10.31 -4.72 10.81
C ILE A 643 8.98 -3.96 10.72
N GLU A 644 7.96 -4.32 11.51
CA GLU A 644 6.69 -3.57 11.57
C GLU A 644 6.91 -2.09 11.89
N ASN A 645 7.80 -1.79 12.85
CA ASN A 645 8.06 -0.42 13.31
C ASN A 645 8.94 0.39 12.36
N GLU A 646 9.74 -0.24 11.51
CA GLU A 646 10.70 0.47 10.64
C GLU A 646 10.28 0.47 9.15
N PHE A 647 9.44 -0.48 8.72
CA PHE A 647 8.96 -0.55 7.35
C PHE A 647 7.72 0.32 7.16
N HIS A 648 7.92 1.62 6.98
CA HIS A 648 6.85 2.56 6.64
C HIS A 648 7.06 3.14 5.26
N VAL A 649 6.09 2.89 4.37
CA VAL A 649 6.08 3.43 3.00
C VAL A 649 5.91 4.95 3.00
N ILE A 650 5.12 5.45 3.95
CA ILE A 650 4.97 6.88 4.21
C ILE A 650 5.57 7.16 5.59
N ASP A 651 6.57 8.04 5.66
CA ASP A 651 7.13 8.49 6.93
C ASP A 651 6.03 9.16 7.76
N SER A 652 5.62 8.50 8.85
CA SER A 652 4.46 8.89 9.66
C SER A 652 4.75 9.97 10.71
N ASN A 653 5.84 10.76 10.56
CA ASN A 653 6.14 11.85 11.47
C ASN A 653 5.19 13.06 11.32
N THR A 654 3.98 12.77 10.82
CA THR A 654 2.89 13.73 10.69
C THR A 654 1.75 13.39 11.63
N VAL A 655 1.00 14.40 12.04
CA VAL A 655 -0.22 14.27 12.85
C VAL A 655 -1.41 14.82 12.11
N SER A 656 -2.61 14.35 12.48
CA SER A 656 -3.87 14.86 11.92
C SER A 656 -4.27 16.16 12.61
N VAL A 657 -4.50 17.19 11.81
CA VAL A 657 -4.89 18.52 12.30
C VAL A 657 -6.23 18.91 11.69
N ILE A 658 -7.25 19.02 12.52
CA ILE A 658 -8.61 19.39 12.13
C ILE A 658 -8.64 20.90 11.86
N VAL A 659 -9.13 21.31 10.68
CA VAL A 659 -9.24 22.72 10.33
C VAL A 659 -10.63 23.31 10.62
N ASP A 660 -11.64 22.47 10.81
CA ASP A 660 -13.01 22.85 11.14
C ASP A 660 -13.20 22.87 12.66
N ALA A 661 -13.44 24.04 13.25
CA ALA A 661 -13.54 24.20 14.69
C ALA A 661 -14.74 23.44 15.30
N SER A 662 -15.89 23.38 14.58
CA SER A 662 -17.06 22.64 15.07
C SER A 662 -16.80 21.14 15.17
N LEU A 663 -16.10 20.59 14.19
CA LEU A 663 -15.71 19.18 14.17
C LEU A 663 -14.66 18.85 15.26
N ALA A 664 -13.80 19.82 15.60
CA ALA A 664 -12.86 19.65 16.71
C ALA A 664 -13.61 19.58 18.06
N ASP A 665 -14.64 20.40 18.25
CA ASP A 665 -15.50 20.37 19.44
C ASP A 665 -16.27 19.04 19.55
N ASP A 666 -16.80 18.49 18.45
CA ASP A 666 -17.45 17.18 18.42
C ASP A 666 -16.50 16.07 18.89
N VAL A 667 -15.22 16.11 18.47
CA VAL A 667 -14.21 15.13 18.92
C VAL A 667 -13.93 15.25 20.40
N ILE A 668 -13.85 16.48 20.93
CA ILE A 668 -13.65 16.74 22.38
C ILE A 668 -14.84 16.15 23.18
N CYS A 669 -16.05 16.25 22.65
CA CYS A 669 -17.26 15.70 23.27
C CYS A 669 -17.46 14.20 23.06
N GLY A 670 -16.53 13.50 22.37
CA GLY A 670 -16.62 12.06 22.10
C GLY A 670 -17.64 11.68 21.00
N GLN A 671 -18.11 12.65 20.22
CA GLN A 671 -19.09 12.47 19.13
C GLN A 671 -18.48 12.55 17.74
N GLY A 672 -17.17 12.40 17.61
CA GLY A 672 -16.43 12.59 16.36
C GLY A 672 -16.82 11.61 15.26
N ASN A 673 -17.18 12.15 14.08
CA ASN A 673 -17.38 11.36 12.86
C ASN A 673 -16.04 11.19 12.13
N TRP A 674 -15.45 10.00 12.21
CA TRP A 674 -14.13 9.69 11.65
C TRP A 674 -14.02 9.89 10.13
N LYS A 675 -15.11 9.66 9.38
CA LYS A 675 -15.14 9.90 7.92
C LYS A 675 -15.04 11.40 7.62
N LEU A 676 -15.74 12.21 8.38
CA LEU A 676 -15.71 13.67 8.23
C LEU A 676 -14.36 14.24 8.67
N LEU A 677 -13.78 13.68 9.74
CA LEU A 677 -12.43 14.04 10.20
C LEU A 677 -11.39 13.81 9.10
N GLN A 678 -11.41 12.67 8.42
CA GLN A 678 -10.48 12.37 7.32
C GLN A 678 -10.63 13.35 6.14
N LYS A 679 -11.82 13.85 5.86
CA LYS A 679 -12.08 14.80 4.77
C LYS A 679 -11.67 16.24 5.12
N LYS A 680 -11.79 16.63 6.40
CA LYS A 680 -11.59 18.00 6.89
C LYS A 680 -10.34 18.18 7.75
N SER A 681 -9.40 17.25 7.71
CA SER A 681 -8.10 17.38 8.38
C SER A 681 -6.96 17.47 7.39
N VAL A 682 -5.87 18.08 7.82
CA VAL A 682 -4.59 18.14 7.11
C VAL A 682 -3.52 17.35 7.88
N SER A 683 -2.55 16.79 7.18
CA SER A 683 -1.40 16.14 7.82
C SER A 683 -0.25 17.13 7.96
N ILE A 684 0.22 17.35 9.18
CA ILE A 684 1.30 18.31 9.48
C ILE A 684 2.40 17.61 10.25
N TRP A 685 3.66 17.89 9.95
CA TRP A 685 4.84 17.36 10.64
C TRP A 685 4.83 17.72 12.12
N ARG A 686 5.12 16.78 13.02
CA ARG A 686 5.15 16.99 14.50
C ARG A 686 6.03 18.15 14.93
N GLU A 687 7.18 18.35 14.26
CA GLU A 687 8.08 19.47 14.56
C GLU A 687 7.42 20.82 14.29
N LYS A 688 6.61 20.94 13.23
CA LYS A 688 5.87 22.15 12.90
C LYS A 688 4.74 22.42 13.87
N ILE A 689 4.09 21.36 14.40
CA ILE A 689 3.04 21.49 15.44
C ILE A 689 3.59 22.21 16.66
N LYS A 690 4.77 21.81 17.15
CA LYS A 690 5.44 22.47 18.29
C LYS A 690 5.83 23.91 17.97
N ARG A 691 6.42 24.14 16.77
CA ARG A 691 6.84 25.45 16.32
C ARG A 691 5.70 26.45 16.20
N TRP A 692 4.52 26.00 15.73
CA TRP A 692 3.34 26.86 15.53
C TRP A 692 2.37 26.83 16.71
N ASN A 693 2.72 26.16 17.81
CA ASN A 693 1.93 26.02 19.04
C ASN A 693 0.48 25.60 18.78
N ILE A 694 0.28 24.58 17.95
CA ILE A 694 -1.03 24.05 17.57
C ILE A 694 -1.62 23.23 18.72
N LYS A 695 -2.90 23.45 19.02
CA LYS A 695 -3.61 22.86 20.16
C LYS A 695 -3.82 21.35 19.98
N ASN A 696 -3.36 20.55 20.93
CA ASN A 696 -3.69 19.14 21.00
C ASN A 696 -5.12 18.93 21.51
N ILE A 697 -5.88 18.02 20.90
CA ILE A 697 -7.23 17.63 21.34
C ILE A 697 -7.17 16.30 22.10
N THR A 698 -6.69 15.25 21.44
CA THR A 698 -6.57 13.90 22.03
C THR A 698 -5.58 13.08 21.21
N GLY A 699 -4.70 12.33 21.87
CA GLY A 699 -3.70 11.50 21.19
C GLY A 699 -2.91 12.28 20.14
N ASP A 700 -2.95 11.84 18.88
CA ASP A 700 -2.30 12.47 17.73
C ASP A 700 -3.24 13.35 16.90
N ILE A 701 -4.34 13.81 17.48
CA ILE A 701 -5.30 14.71 16.86
C ILE A 701 -5.14 16.12 17.44
N TYR A 702 -5.02 17.09 16.55
CA TYR A 702 -4.80 18.48 16.86
C TYR A 702 -5.85 19.37 16.19
N GLN A 703 -6.06 20.59 16.71
CA GLN A 703 -6.94 21.59 16.13
C GLN A 703 -6.11 22.72 15.51
N TRP A 704 -6.38 23.07 14.26
CA TRP A 704 -5.78 24.22 13.62
C TRP A 704 -6.31 25.51 14.23
N THR A 705 -5.45 26.37 14.73
CA THR A 705 -5.80 27.62 15.45
C THR A 705 -5.48 28.88 14.67
N LEU A 706 -4.74 28.77 13.55
CA LEU A 706 -4.42 29.90 12.67
C LEU A 706 -5.42 29.99 11.52
N GLN A 707 -5.26 31.00 10.65
CA GLN A 707 -6.13 31.18 9.49
C GLN A 707 -6.00 29.98 8.52
N TYR A 708 -7.15 29.56 7.98
CA TYR A 708 -7.27 28.57 6.90
C TYR A 708 -8.17 29.14 5.82
N ASP A 709 -7.79 28.98 4.55
CA ASP A 709 -8.66 29.27 3.42
C ASP A 709 -8.62 28.15 2.36
N LYS A 710 -9.62 28.13 1.46
CA LYS A 710 -9.73 27.11 0.40
C LYS A 710 -8.73 27.28 -0.74
N PHE A 711 -7.89 28.32 -0.71
CA PHE A 711 -6.88 28.60 -1.73
C PHE A 711 -5.49 28.16 -1.29
N LEU A 712 -5.01 28.63 -0.14
CA LEU A 712 -3.68 28.33 0.38
C LEU A 712 -3.70 27.24 1.48
N GLY A 713 -4.89 26.83 1.91
CA GLY A 713 -5.04 25.87 3.00
C GLY A 713 -4.52 26.43 4.32
N TYR A 714 -3.90 25.59 5.14
CA TYR A 714 -3.29 26.03 6.40
C TYR A 714 -2.10 26.99 6.19
N MET A 715 -1.52 27.03 4.99
CA MET A 715 -0.44 27.96 4.69
C MET A 715 -0.90 29.43 4.72
N ARG A 716 -2.21 29.71 4.63
CA ARG A 716 -2.73 31.06 4.82
C ARG A 716 -2.29 31.66 6.16
N GLY A 717 -2.51 30.93 7.25
CA GLY A 717 -2.09 31.40 8.58
C GLY A 717 -0.56 31.32 8.79
N VAL A 718 0.13 30.39 8.13
CA VAL A 718 1.60 30.30 8.24
C VAL A 718 2.29 31.48 7.55
N LEU A 719 1.80 31.93 6.39
CA LEU A 719 2.37 33.10 5.68
C LEU A 719 2.30 34.40 6.48
N GLU A 720 1.39 34.50 7.41
CA GLU A 720 1.30 35.64 8.34
C GLU A 720 2.36 35.60 9.46
N LEU A 721 2.97 34.42 9.68
CA LEU A 721 4.04 34.23 10.67
C LEU A 721 5.45 34.31 10.06
N LEU A 722 5.57 34.25 8.71
CA LEU A 722 6.83 34.35 7.97
C LEU A 722 7.15 35.80 7.65
#